data_c5d3eae48a4a6c97cb61087e0cb7af82
#
_entry.id   c5d3eae48a4a6c97cb61087e0cb7af82
#
_cell.length_a   1.000
_cell.length_b   1.000
_cell.length_c   1.000
_cell.angle_alpha   90.00
_cell.angle_beta   90.00
_cell.angle_gamma   90.00
#
_symmetry.space_group_name_H-M   'P 1'
#
loop_
_entity.id
_entity.type
_entity.pdbx_description
1 polymer ?
#
loop_
_entity_poly.entity_id
_entity_poly.type
_entity_poly.pdbx_seq_one_letter_code
_entity_poly.pdbx_strand_id
1 'polypeptide(L)'
;MQYNTIKITTPQAEQIALDLFSISGKAKPLPGELDFNFRVKTEKGESYILKISRPDEDKDYLDYQQQLLLHIEKKGEAIISPLVIKDRNGHAISNFKDDSGNLRMVRLLSWVSGRIWSSVNPQLDTLRFSLGEQCGKITKILRDFDHSKAHRDFEWDIAQSLWTKNHLYLFKGKEKEIIAFFQSEFEKAASTYTDLRKSVVHNDANDNNVIVSPDLVQPKTNAIIDYGDAVHTQVINDVAVACAYAIMHHNDPLEAALPLLKGYHSTFTLEEAELDHLYNAIAMRLVISVTKSAINRVKEPDNEYLLISEKPAWEVLKKWYAIDPDFAKYSFRSVCEFEAHSNTKKFEGWASNQNFELSDLFPTIRKNEVQHLDLSVSSKWIGHEREFNDLDLFQFKINRLQKEKPNQIPAGGYLEPRPLYTSTEYDKIGNNSRESRTIHLGVDFWLPAQTPVHAILNGEVVVAVNDEGNKEYGGLIILKHEVENLSFYTLYGHLTPDSATSKKRGETIKKGECIGYLGNYPENGNWAPHLHFQIMLSMLGHTKDFPGVAYFKQLGVWKDICPNPNLLFKTEGLKNPNKTTNEDLISYRKKYLGKSLSLQYKTPIRMVRGAGQYLMDQYGQKYLDTVNNVAHVGHENYAVVKAGKEQMALLNTNSRYLHENINELANELLETLPPELSVLHFVNSGSEANELAIRMVKAVTGERDIIASEVGYHGNSNMCIDISSYKFDGKGGQGAPEHTHIFPLPDIFRGKYRDENAGSKYTQEVQFQIDSIHKKGRSVGAFIIEPIISCGGQIELPKGFLSQAYANIRAAGGLCISDEVQVGCGRVGKTFWGFQLYDVIPDIVTIGKPLGNGHPLAAVACTQEVAEKFANGMEYFNTFGGNPVSCAIGTAVLRTVKQDKLQENALVVGEFLKSELKSLSEEFSIIGDVRGQGLFLGFELVDGKMNPLGDHADYLANRMKDHGILMSTDGPDYNVLKIKPPIVFTKENAKELIFYLKRILAEDFMKYY
;
A
#
# COMPACT_ATOMS: atom_id res chain seq x y z
N MET A 1 -24.34 2.97 49.04
CA MET A 1 -23.94 1.61 49.47
C MET A 1 -22.65 1.23 48.75
N GLN A 2 -21.69 0.70 49.50
CA GLN A 2 -20.46 0.19 48.84
C GLN A 2 -20.78 -1.15 48.16
N TYR A 3 -21.04 -1.13 46.85
CA TYR A 3 -21.35 -2.33 46.05
C TYR A 3 -20.23 -3.38 45.97
N ASN A 4 -19.00 -3.01 46.42
CA ASN A 4 -17.83 -3.89 46.42
C ASN A 4 -17.93 -5.12 47.34
N THR A 5 -18.92 -5.16 48.25
CA THR A 5 -19.11 -6.26 49.21
C THR A 5 -20.15 -7.30 48.74
N ILE A 6 -20.92 -7.02 47.68
CA ILE A 6 -22.00 -7.90 47.23
C ILE A 6 -21.53 -8.63 45.97
N LYS A 7 -21.01 -9.83 46.12
CA LYS A 7 -20.47 -10.64 45.00
C LYS A 7 -21.44 -11.78 44.70
N ILE A 8 -21.66 -12.04 43.39
CA ILE A 8 -22.25 -13.30 42.92
C ILE A 8 -21.11 -14.23 42.54
N THR A 9 -21.08 -15.41 43.11
CA THR A 9 -20.07 -16.44 42.84
C THR A 9 -20.38 -17.23 41.56
N THR A 10 -19.40 -17.83 40.93
CA THR A 10 -19.57 -18.71 39.77
C THR A 10 -20.54 -19.87 40.04
N PRO A 11 -20.47 -20.60 41.20
CA PRO A 11 -21.45 -21.63 41.52
C PRO A 11 -22.88 -21.10 41.67
N GLN A 12 -23.04 -19.89 42.25
CA GLN A 12 -24.39 -19.27 42.33
C GLN A 12 -24.93 -18.95 40.96
N ALA A 13 -24.10 -18.42 40.03
CA ALA A 13 -24.49 -18.14 38.65
C ALA A 13 -24.88 -19.43 37.89
N GLU A 14 -24.17 -20.53 38.10
CA GLU A 14 -24.53 -21.87 37.55
C GLU A 14 -25.88 -22.34 38.06
N GLN A 15 -26.12 -22.20 39.39
CA GLN A 15 -27.38 -22.59 40.00
C GLN A 15 -28.56 -21.74 39.54
N ILE A 16 -28.38 -20.40 39.44
CA ILE A 16 -29.40 -19.47 38.93
C ILE A 16 -29.77 -19.79 37.49
N ALA A 17 -28.79 -20.11 36.62
CA ALA A 17 -29.05 -20.51 35.24
C ALA A 17 -29.87 -21.83 35.17
N LEU A 18 -29.56 -22.76 36.03
CA LEU A 18 -30.31 -24.03 36.12
C LEU A 18 -31.73 -23.82 36.63
N ASP A 19 -31.90 -23.12 37.73
CA ASP A 19 -33.19 -22.96 38.42
C ASP A 19 -34.17 -22.11 37.61
N LEU A 20 -33.74 -21.02 37.03
CA LEU A 20 -34.62 -20.10 36.31
C LEU A 20 -34.82 -20.48 34.84
N PHE A 21 -33.76 -20.97 34.17
CA PHE A 21 -33.78 -21.15 32.71
C PHE A 21 -33.63 -22.60 32.26
N SER A 22 -33.48 -23.58 33.16
CA SER A 22 -33.19 -24.99 32.84
C SER A 22 -31.89 -25.20 32.07
N ILE A 23 -30.93 -24.34 32.24
CA ILE A 23 -29.65 -24.42 31.56
C ILE A 23 -28.56 -24.89 32.51
N SER A 24 -28.10 -26.12 32.30
CA SER A 24 -26.97 -26.72 33.02
C SER A 24 -25.70 -26.42 32.24
N GLY A 25 -24.71 -25.77 32.89
CA GLY A 25 -23.44 -25.41 32.27
C GLY A 25 -22.43 -24.83 33.24
N LYS A 26 -21.22 -24.61 32.76
CA LYS A 26 -20.15 -23.97 33.50
C LYS A 26 -20.13 -22.46 33.26
N ALA A 27 -20.19 -21.68 34.36
CA ALA A 27 -20.14 -20.22 34.30
C ALA A 27 -18.71 -19.70 34.36
N LYS A 28 -18.45 -18.63 33.60
CA LYS A 28 -17.21 -17.85 33.66
C LYS A 28 -17.59 -16.36 33.77
N PRO A 29 -17.05 -15.62 34.77
CA PRO A 29 -17.36 -14.20 34.89
C PRO A 29 -16.88 -13.43 33.68
N LEU A 30 -17.65 -12.41 33.30
CA LEU A 30 -17.33 -11.45 32.25
C LEU A 30 -17.21 -10.05 32.88
N PRO A 31 -16.43 -9.13 32.30
CA PRO A 31 -16.41 -7.74 32.71
C PRO A 31 -17.79 -7.10 32.63
N GLY A 32 -18.09 -6.16 33.54
CA GLY A 32 -19.32 -5.37 33.54
C GLY A 32 -19.24 -4.26 34.58
N GLU A 33 -19.75 -3.07 34.25
CA GLU A 33 -19.78 -1.92 35.17
C GLU A 33 -20.99 -1.95 36.10
N LEU A 34 -22.15 -2.35 35.59
CA LEU A 34 -23.43 -2.31 36.30
C LEU A 34 -23.90 -3.69 36.73
N ASP A 35 -23.97 -4.67 35.83
CA ASP A 35 -24.45 -6.02 36.08
C ASP A 35 -23.31 -7.00 36.41
N PHE A 36 -23.65 -8.07 37.15
CA PHE A 36 -22.80 -9.24 37.27
C PHE A 36 -23.03 -10.13 36.04
N ASN A 37 -22.09 -10.16 35.11
CA ASN A 37 -22.18 -10.85 33.86
C ASN A 37 -21.42 -12.19 33.91
N PHE A 38 -22.03 -13.26 33.41
CA PHE A 38 -21.41 -14.60 33.33
C PHE A 38 -21.68 -15.22 31.96
N ARG A 39 -20.63 -15.78 31.34
CA ARG A 39 -20.82 -16.72 30.24
C ARG A 39 -21.11 -18.10 30.79
N VAL A 40 -22.28 -18.66 30.50
CA VAL A 40 -22.66 -20.04 30.85
C VAL A 40 -22.51 -20.92 29.62
N LYS A 41 -21.58 -21.90 29.66
CA LYS A 41 -21.37 -22.86 28.56
C LYS A 41 -21.87 -24.23 28.94
N THR A 42 -22.77 -24.77 28.11
CA THR A 42 -23.36 -26.10 28.29
C THR A 42 -22.42 -27.22 27.84
N GLU A 43 -22.65 -28.45 28.26
CA GLU A 43 -21.89 -29.61 27.76
C GLU A 43 -22.06 -29.87 26.28
N LYS A 44 -23.19 -29.45 25.68
CA LYS A 44 -23.42 -29.48 24.22
C LYS A 44 -22.67 -28.38 23.43
N GLY A 45 -21.94 -27.50 24.13
CA GLY A 45 -21.16 -26.43 23.52
C GLY A 45 -21.93 -25.13 23.32
N GLU A 46 -23.21 -25.08 23.59
CA GLU A 46 -23.98 -23.82 23.55
C GLU A 46 -23.49 -22.85 24.63
N SER A 47 -23.57 -21.56 24.35
CA SER A 47 -23.16 -20.54 25.33
C SER A 47 -24.25 -19.47 25.46
N TYR A 48 -24.37 -18.94 26.67
CA TYR A 48 -25.33 -17.89 27.03
C TYR A 48 -24.66 -16.83 27.89
N ILE A 49 -25.26 -15.62 27.94
CA ILE A 49 -24.86 -14.54 28.86
C ILE A 49 -25.93 -14.40 29.93
N LEU A 50 -25.58 -14.76 31.17
CA LEU A 50 -26.38 -14.50 32.34
C LEU A 50 -26.03 -13.15 32.91
N LYS A 51 -27.02 -12.25 32.98
CA LYS A 51 -26.89 -10.91 33.54
C LYS A 51 -27.70 -10.82 34.82
N ILE A 52 -27.03 -10.50 35.93
CA ILE A 52 -27.69 -10.39 37.26
C ILE A 52 -27.54 -8.96 37.73
N SER A 53 -28.64 -8.26 37.89
CA SER A 53 -28.65 -6.82 38.23
C SER A 53 -28.13 -6.54 39.63
N ARG A 54 -27.84 -5.29 39.90
CA ARG A 54 -27.71 -4.75 41.27
C ARG A 54 -29.06 -4.78 41.99
N PRO A 55 -29.09 -4.69 43.35
CA PRO A 55 -30.36 -4.77 44.10
C PRO A 55 -31.36 -3.67 43.76
N ASP A 56 -30.91 -2.47 43.48
CA ASP A 56 -31.72 -1.25 43.34
C ASP A 56 -31.92 -0.89 41.85
N GLU A 57 -31.77 -1.85 40.93
CA GLU A 57 -31.88 -1.58 39.49
C GLU A 57 -33.32 -1.26 39.07
N ASP A 58 -33.48 -0.35 38.12
CA ASP A 58 -34.79 0.03 37.59
C ASP A 58 -35.37 -1.07 36.68
N LYS A 59 -36.44 -1.71 37.08
CA LYS A 59 -37.10 -2.73 36.32
C LYS A 59 -37.55 -2.26 34.92
N ASP A 60 -38.09 -1.07 34.84
CA ASP A 60 -38.57 -0.54 33.57
C ASP A 60 -37.42 -0.26 32.59
N TYR A 61 -36.24 0.03 33.11
CA TYR A 61 -35.02 0.17 32.31
C TYR A 61 -34.53 -1.18 31.79
N LEU A 62 -34.57 -2.22 32.61
CA LEU A 62 -34.23 -3.56 32.14
C LEU A 62 -35.26 -4.10 31.13
N ASP A 63 -36.56 -3.79 31.33
CA ASP A 63 -37.63 -4.13 30.39
C ASP A 63 -37.42 -3.44 29.02
N TYR A 64 -37.05 -2.14 29.04
CA TYR A 64 -36.65 -1.42 27.84
C TYR A 64 -35.59 -2.16 27.03
N GLN A 65 -34.51 -2.61 27.67
CA GLN A 65 -33.47 -3.37 27.00
C GLN A 65 -33.98 -4.69 26.39
N GLN A 66 -34.86 -5.41 27.10
CA GLN A 66 -35.43 -6.66 26.60
C GLN A 66 -36.39 -6.42 25.42
N GLN A 67 -37.22 -5.40 25.50
CA GLN A 67 -38.15 -5.04 24.41
C GLN A 67 -37.41 -4.58 23.16
N LEU A 68 -36.32 -3.85 23.30
CA LEU A 68 -35.43 -3.45 22.19
C LEU A 68 -34.86 -4.68 21.48
N LEU A 69 -34.30 -5.64 22.21
CA LEU A 69 -33.76 -6.88 21.62
C LEU A 69 -34.87 -7.72 20.94
N LEU A 70 -36.04 -7.84 21.55
CA LEU A 70 -37.19 -8.52 20.96
C LEU A 70 -37.70 -7.83 19.69
N HIS A 71 -37.63 -6.48 19.64
CA HIS A 71 -37.97 -5.73 18.43
C HIS A 71 -36.97 -6.02 17.30
N ILE A 72 -35.66 -6.05 17.59
CA ILE A 72 -34.61 -6.40 16.63
C ILE A 72 -34.84 -7.84 16.12
N GLU A 73 -35.09 -8.81 17.02
CA GLU A 73 -35.36 -10.20 16.66
C GLU A 73 -36.54 -10.30 15.71
N LYS A 74 -37.65 -9.60 16.02
CA LYS A 74 -38.87 -9.61 15.19
C LYS A 74 -38.70 -9.04 13.79
N LYS A 75 -37.83 -8.00 13.62
CA LYS A 75 -37.66 -7.28 12.35
C LYS A 75 -36.38 -7.60 11.62
N GLY A 76 -35.39 -8.17 12.29
CA GLY A 76 -34.03 -8.28 11.81
C GLY A 76 -33.76 -9.53 10.99
N GLU A 77 -34.30 -9.63 9.78
CA GLU A 77 -34.02 -10.76 8.87
C GLU A 77 -32.53 -10.92 8.48
N ALA A 78 -31.68 -9.94 8.74
CA ALA A 78 -30.29 -9.93 8.29
C ALA A 78 -29.27 -9.48 9.35
N ILE A 79 -29.63 -9.45 10.63
CA ILE A 79 -28.72 -9.01 11.71
C ILE A 79 -28.56 -10.13 12.75
N ILE A 80 -27.31 -10.39 13.13
CA ILE A 80 -27.00 -11.20 14.29
C ILE A 80 -26.99 -10.27 15.50
N SER A 81 -27.84 -10.56 16.49
CA SER A 81 -27.90 -9.86 17.78
C SER A 81 -28.07 -10.88 18.93
N PRO A 82 -27.77 -10.51 20.16
CA PRO A 82 -28.16 -11.35 21.31
C PRO A 82 -29.67 -11.56 21.33
N LEU A 83 -30.11 -12.80 21.48
CA LEU A 83 -31.52 -13.16 21.57
C LEU A 83 -31.93 -13.27 23.04
N VAL A 84 -33.13 -12.80 23.35
CA VAL A 84 -33.74 -12.93 24.70
C VAL A 84 -34.16 -14.36 24.96
N ILE A 85 -33.56 -15.00 25.97
CA ILE A 85 -33.93 -16.31 26.41
C ILE A 85 -34.90 -16.16 27.59
N LYS A 86 -36.14 -16.63 27.40
CA LYS A 86 -37.18 -16.57 28.43
C LYS A 86 -36.97 -17.65 29.51
N ASP A 87 -37.38 -17.31 30.74
CA ASP A 87 -37.37 -18.25 31.86
C ASP A 87 -38.36 -19.41 31.67
N ARG A 88 -38.38 -20.34 32.62
CA ARG A 88 -39.33 -21.48 32.64
C ARG A 88 -40.80 -21.09 32.58
N ASN A 89 -41.13 -19.84 32.99
CA ASN A 89 -42.50 -19.32 33.06
C ASN A 89 -42.83 -18.41 31.86
N GLY A 90 -41.87 -18.26 30.91
CA GLY A 90 -42.04 -17.47 29.71
C GLY A 90 -41.70 -15.96 29.90
N HIS A 91 -41.11 -15.55 31.01
CA HIS A 91 -40.75 -14.17 31.28
C HIS A 91 -39.34 -13.86 30.73
N ALA A 92 -39.13 -12.64 30.20
CA ALA A 92 -37.86 -12.15 29.76
C ALA A 92 -36.94 -11.66 30.89
N ILE A 93 -37.51 -11.34 32.05
CA ILE A 93 -36.84 -10.92 33.28
C ILE A 93 -37.36 -11.77 34.43
N SER A 94 -36.48 -12.46 35.14
CA SER A 94 -36.75 -13.27 36.31
C SER A 94 -36.26 -12.55 37.57
N ASN A 95 -36.74 -13.02 38.73
CA ASN A 95 -36.31 -12.50 40.01
C ASN A 95 -35.53 -13.57 40.81
N PHE A 96 -34.51 -13.15 41.51
CA PHE A 96 -33.69 -13.96 42.39
C PHE A 96 -33.43 -13.24 43.70
N LYS A 97 -33.47 -13.93 44.86
CA LYS A 97 -33.06 -13.38 46.15
C LYS A 97 -31.63 -13.83 46.44
N ASP A 98 -30.72 -12.84 46.62
CA ASP A 98 -29.37 -13.16 47.02
C ASP A 98 -29.24 -13.58 48.50
N ASP A 99 -28.05 -14.01 48.92
CA ASP A 99 -27.78 -14.47 50.30
C ASP A 99 -28.03 -13.42 51.37
N SER A 100 -28.09 -12.16 50.98
CA SER A 100 -28.41 -11.02 51.87
C SER A 100 -29.91 -10.68 51.86
N GLY A 101 -30.74 -11.46 51.12
CA GLY A 101 -32.18 -11.25 51.03
C GLY A 101 -32.59 -10.17 50.01
N ASN A 102 -31.70 -9.55 49.28
CA ASN A 102 -32.00 -8.51 48.27
C ASN A 102 -32.60 -9.17 47.04
N LEU A 103 -33.62 -8.53 46.50
CA LEU A 103 -34.20 -8.94 45.22
C LEU A 103 -33.30 -8.49 44.05
N ARG A 104 -32.87 -9.43 43.21
CA ARG A 104 -32.10 -9.22 41.99
C ARG A 104 -32.92 -9.60 40.79
N MET A 105 -32.82 -8.82 39.73
CA MET A 105 -33.38 -9.17 38.43
C MET A 105 -32.35 -9.93 37.60
N VAL A 106 -32.79 -10.99 36.92
CA VAL A 106 -31.93 -11.87 36.14
C VAL A 106 -32.45 -11.95 34.70
N ARG A 107 -31.52 -11.80 33.77
CA ARG A 107 -31.80 -11.92 32.35
C ARG A 107 -30.82 -12.90 31.72
N LEU A 108 -31.26 -13.62 30.71
CA LEU A 108 -30.45 -14.54 29.95
C LEU A 108 -30.50 -14.18 28.46
N LEU A 109 -29.35 -14.08 27.83
CA LEU A 109 -29.21 -13.77 26.43
C LEU A 109 -28.40 -14.84 25.71
N SER A 110 -28.65 -15.06 24.42
CA SER A 110 -27.81 -15.93 23.62
C SER A 110 -26.40 -15.35 23.48
N TRP A 111 -25.39 -16.23 23.35
CA TRP A 111 -24.02 -15.84 23.08
C TRP A 111 -23.82 -15.56 21.58
N VAL A 112 -23.24 -14.43 21.25
CA VAL A 112 -22.78 -14.13 19.88
C VAL A 112 -21.31 -14.53 19.73
N SER A 113 -21.05 -15.44 18.81
CA SER A 113 -19.70 -15.95 18.56
C SER A 113 -18.90 -15.06 17.63
N GLY A 114 -17.61 -14.89 17.91
CA GLY A 114 -16.67 -14.10 17.12
C GLY A 114 -15.53 -13.57 17.97
N ARG A 115 -14.75 -12.64 17.37
CA ARG A 115 -13.63 -11.95 18.03
C ARG A 115 -14.07 -10.53 18.39
N ILE A 116 -13.62 -10.01 19.52
CA ILE A 116 -13.85 -8.60 19.90
C ILE A 116 -13.00 -7.71 19.02
N TRP A 117 -13.55 -6.58 18.53
CA TRP A 117 -12.88 -5.62 17.65
C TRP A 117 -11.50 -5.19 18.17
N SER A 118 -11.40 -4.88 19.47
CA SER A 118 -10.13 -4.48 20.11
C SER A 118 -9.01 -5.51 20.00
N SER A 119 -9.35 -6.79 19.75
CA SER A 119 -8.39 -7.88 19.56
C SER A 119 -8.06 -8.20 18.11
N VAL A 120 -8.70 -7.54 17.15
CA VAL A 120 -8.54 -7.82 15.71
C VAL A 120 -7.38 -7.02 15.12
N ASN A 121 -6.47 -7.71 14.46
CA ASN A 121 -5.34 -7.13 13.74
C ASN A 121 -5.13 -7.86 12.39
N PRO A 122 -5.21 -7.19 11.22
CA PRO A 122 -5.42 -5.75 11.04
C PRO A 122 -6.91 -5.34 11.02
N GLN A 123 -7.16 -4.08 11.33
CA GLN A 123 -8.47 -3.46 11.14
C GLN A 123 -8.50 -2.80 9.75
N LEU A 124 -8.88 -3.58 8.74
CA LEU A 124 -8.90 -3.16 7.34
C LEU A 124 -10.05 -2.18 7.04
N ASP A 125 -9.95 -1.42 5.93
CA ASP A 125 -11.03 -0.55 5.44
C ASP A 125 -12.34 -1.33 5.20
N THR A 126 -12.24 -2.57 4.69
CA THR A 126 -13.38 -3.47 4.49
C THR A 126 -14.06 -3.86 5.80
N LEU A 127 -13.30 -4.01 6.88
CA LEU A 127 -13.84 -4.28 8.21
C LEU A 127 -14.56 -3.04 8.76
N ARG A 128 -13.97 -1.84 8.64
CA ARG A 128 -14.61 -0.57 9.03
C ARG A 128 -15.88 -0.30 8.21
N PHE A 129 -15.84 -0.57 6.91
CA PHE A 129 -17.04 -0.50 6.07
C PHE A 129 -18.16 -1.42 6.58
N SER A 130 -17.84 -2.69 6.90
CA SER A 130 -18.82 -3.63 7.42
C SER A 130 -19.38 -3.24 8.80
N LEU A 131 -18.59 -2.54 9.65
CA LEU A 131 -19.08 -1.95 10.90
C LEU A 131 -20.13 -0.89 10.62
N GLY A 132 -19.86 0.00 9.69
CA GLY A 132 -20.81 1.02 9.25
C GLY A 132 -22.12 0.38 8.74
N GLU A 133 -22.02 -0.65 7.90
CA GLU A 133 -23.22 -1.38 7.43
C GLU A 133 -24.05 -1.94 8.58
N GLN A 134 -23.42 -2.54 9.60
CA GLN A 134 -24.14 -3.10 10.76
C GLN A 134 -24.78 -2.01 11.61
N CYS A 135 -24.09 -0.92 11.91
CA CYS A 135 -24.67 0.23 12.61
C CYS A 135 -25.89 0.78 11.84
N GLY A 136 -25.75 1.02 10.53
CA GLY A 136 -26.85 1.55 9.72
C GLY A 136 -28.06 0.59 9.64
N LYS A 137 -27.85 -0.71 9.59
CA LYS A 137 -28.95 -1.72 9.67
C LYS A 137 -29.66 -1.65 11.01
N ILE A 138 -28.93 -1.56 12.12
CA ILE A 138 -29.51 -1.45 13.46
C ILE A 138 -30.34 -0.18 13.56
N THR A 139 -29.80 0.98 13.18
CA THR A 139 -30.52 2.25 13.16
C THR A 139 -31.80 2.18 12.33
N LYS A 140 -31.73 1.53 11.14
CA LYS A 140 -32.89 1.33 10.28
C LYS A 140 -34.00 0.48 10.96
N ILE A 141 -33.62 -0.56 11.70
CA ILE A 141 -34.53 -1.43 12.44
C ILE A 141 -35.17 -0.69 13.60
N LEU A 142 -34.37 0.12 14.33
CA LEU A 142 -34.82 0.84 15.51
C LEU A 142 -35.63 2.11 15.19
N ARG A 143 -35.73 2.51 13.92
CA ARG A 143 -36.41 3.74 13.50
C ARG A 143 -37.88 3.87 13.99
N ASP A 144 -38.59 2.77 14.11
CA ASP A 144 -39.97 2.71 14.54
C ASP A 144 -40.13 2.09 15.94
N PHE A 145 -39.03 1.95 16.66
CA PHE A 145 -39.06 1.53 18.07
C PHE A 145 -39.05 2.76 18.97
N ASP A 146 -39.92 2.75 20.00
CA ASP A 146 -39.92 3.77 21.04
C ASP A 146 -40.25 3.15 22.40
N HIS A 147 -39.71 3.74 23.44
CA HIS A 147 -39.97 3.36 24.82
C HIS A 147 -39.71 4.53 25.78
N SER A 148 -40.50 4.72 26.83
CA SER A 148 -40.35 5.86 27.75
C SER A 148 -38.93 5.98 28.34
N LYS A 149 -38.23 4.88 28.60
CA LYS A 149 -36.86 4.85 29.14
C LYS A 149 -35.78 5.12 28.10
N ALA A 150 -36.12 5.21 26.80
CA ALA A 150 -35.19 5.69 25.78
C ALA A 150 -34.97 7.21 25.89
N HIS A 151 -35.96 7.94 26.40
CA HIS A 151 -35.94 9.40 26.60
C HIS A 151 -35.42 9.74 28.00
N ARG A 152 -34.11 9.66 28.19
CA ARG A 152 -33.44 9.86 29.49
C ARG A 152 -32.26 10.82 29.39
N ASP A 153 -31.94 11.45 30.51
CA ASP A 153 -30.66 12.14 30.67
C ASP A 153 -29.54 11.10 30.78
N PHE A 154 -28.57 11.21 29.88
CA PHE A 154 -27.51 10.22 29.77
C PHE A 154 -26.15 10.85 29.45
N GLU A 155 -25.20 10.75 30.39
CA GLU A 155 -23.91 11.42 30.28
C GLU A 155 -23.06 10.93 29.06
N TRP A 156 -23.31 9.75 28.53
CA TRP A 156 -22.67 9.24 27.33
C TRP A 156 -23.37 9.63 26.03
N ASP A 157 -24.51 10.27 26.08
CA ASP A 157 -25.17 10.86 24.90
C ASP A 157 -24.43 12.11 24.45
N ILE A 158 -23.99 12.13 23.19
CA ILE A 158 -23.28 13.27 22.60
C ILE A 158 -24.15 14.53 22.66
N ALA A 159 -25.47 14.40 22.49
CA ALA A 159 -26.41 15.53 22.59
C ALA A 159 -26.34 16.27 23.94
N GLN A 160 -25.90 15.58 24.96
CA GLN A 160 -25.81 16.12 26.33
C GLN A 160 -24.38 16.40 26.75
N SER A 161 -23.40 16.23 25.87
CA SER A 161 -21.95 16.23 26.15
C SER A 161 -21.39 17.50 26.81
N LEU A 162 -22.14 18.63 26.76
CA LEU A 162 -21.69 19.89 27.36
C LEU A 162 -21.55 19.84 28.89
N TRP A 163 -22.03 18.80 29.59
CA TRP A 163 -21.72 18.59 31.01
C TRP A 163 -20.22 18.54 31.28
N THR A 164 -19.43 18.11 30.30
CA THR A 164 -17.95 18.04 30.35
C THR A 164 -17.31 19.40 30.59
N LYS A 165 -17.99 20.54 30.28
CA LYS A 165 -17.52 21.91 30.57
C LYS A 165 -17.28 22.13 32.05
N ASN A 166 -18.10 21.54 32.92
CA ASN A 166 -17.98 21.63 34.36
C ASN A 166 -16.70 20.97 34.90
N HIS A 167 -16.03 20.15 34.09
CA HIS A 167 -14.83 19.39 34.43
C HIS A 167 -13.57 19.85 33.67
N LEU A 168 -13.63 20.97 32.93
CA LEU A 168 -12.50 21.51 32.15
C LEU A 168 -11.28 21.86 33.07
N TYR A 169 -11.51 22.07 34.35
CA TYR A 169 -10.46 22.33 35.35
C TYR A 169 -9.51 21.13 35.60
N LEU A 170 -9.93 19.90 35.23
CA LEU A 170 -9.12 18.68 35.33
C LEU A 170 -7.96 18.66 34.32
N PHE A 171 -8.01 19.48 33.27
CA PHE A 171 -7.04 19.49 32.18
C PHE A 171 -6.16 20.74 32.19
N LYS A 172 -4.96 20.64 31.59
CA LYS A 172 -3.96 21.72 31.54
C LYS A 172 -3.35 21.84 30.14
N GLY A 173 -2.77 23.01 29.85
CA GLY A 173 -2.02 23.25 28.62
C GLY A 173 -2.79 22.91 27.36
N LYS A 174 -2.16 22.22 26.42
CA LYS A 174 -2.75 21.87 25.11
C LYS A 174 -4.00 20.98 25.21
N GLU A 175 -4.08 20.09 26.20
CA GLU A 175 -5.24 19.24 26.40
C GLU A 175 -6.49 20.06 26.75
N LYS A 176 -6.33 21.05 27.64
CA LYS A 176 -7.42 21.98 27.98
C LYS A 176 -7.86 22.80 26.78
N GLU A 177 -6.92 23.27 25.95
CA GLU A 177 -7.22 24.02 24.73
C GLU A 177 -8.05 23.19 23.75
N ILE A 178 -7.63 21.93 23.48
CA ILE A 178 -8.34 21.02 22.58
C ILE A 178 -9.77 20.76 23.05
N ILE A 179 -9.97 20.43 24.32
CA ILE A 179 -11.32 20.18 24.87
C ILE A 179 -12.17 21.44 24.78
N ALA A 180 -11.64 22.59 25.19
CA ALA A 180 -12.38 23.87 25.14
C ALA A 180 -12.78 24.25 23.72
N PHE A 181 -11.91 23.98 22.72
CA PHE A 181 -12.22 24.20 21.32
C PHE A 181 -13.44 23.38 20.88
N PHE A 182 -13.44 22.06 21.09
CA PHE A 182 -14.55 21.22 20.65
C PHE A 182 -15.84 21.51 21.41
N GLN A 183 -15.76 21.78 22.70
CA GLN A 183 -16.93 22.23 23.48
C GLN A 183 -17.52 23.53 22.95
N SER A 184 -16.68 24.49 22.55
CA SER A 184 -17.11 25.76 21.96
C SER A 184 -17.75 25.57 20.58
N GLU A 185 -17.13 24.77 19.71
CA GLU A 185 -17.67 24.52 18.37
C GLU A 185 -19.00 23.75 18.43
N PHE A 186 -19.12 22.77 19.34
CA PHE A 186 -20.38 22.05 19.54
C PHE A 186 -21.48 22.96 20.07
N GLU A 187 -21.16 23.85 21.01
CA GLU A 187 -22.13 24.82 21.56
C GLU A 187 -22.61 25.83 20.49
N LYS A 188 -21.71 26.32 19.64
CA LYS A 188 -22.08 27.21 18.53
C LYS A 188 -23.04 26.55 17.54
N ALA A 189 -22.89 25.25 17.34
CA ALA A 189 -23.70 24.47 16.42
C ALA A 189 -25.00 23.92 17.05
N ALA A 190 -25.26 24.17 18.35
CA ALA A 190 -26.32 23.52 19.12
C ALA A 190 -27.72 23.69 18.52
N SER A 191 -28.07 24.87 17.95
CA SER A 191 -29.40 25.11 17.36
C SER A 191 -29.65 24.18 16.17
N THR A 192 -28.72 24.15 15.20
CA THR A 192 -28.84 23.31 13.99
C THR A 192 -28.71 21.83 14.29
N TYR A 193 -27.90 21.48 15.30
CA TYR A 193 -27.76 20.12 15.76
C TYR A 193 -29.04 19.56 16.39
N THR A 194 -29.79 20.39 17.16
CA THR A 194 -31.02 19.98 17.82
C THR A 194 -32.14 19.61 16.82
N ASP A 195 -32.10 20.22 15.62
CA ASP A 195 -33.08 20.03 14.54
C ASP A 195 -32.83 18.73 13.72
N LEU A 196 -31.72 18.05 13.93
CA LEU A 196 -31.39 16.80 13.22
C LEU A 196 -32.37 15.70 13.57
N ARG A 197 -32.51 14.72 12.65
CA ARG A 197 -33.37 13.54 12.84
C ARG A 197 -32.95 12.76 14.09
N LYS A 198 -33.98 12.32 14.83
CA LYS A 198 -33.80 11.53 16.05
C LYS A 198 -34.42 10.15 15.92
N SER A 199 -33.83 9.19 16.60
CA SER A 199 -34.33 7.84 16.74
C SER A 199 -33.72 7.21 17.99
N VAL A 200 -34.24 6.07 18.40
CA VAL A 200 -33.49 5.20 19.30
C VAL A 200 -32.30 4.64 18.51
N VAL A 201 -31.08 4.81 19.02
CA VAL A 201 -29.84 4.33 18.44
C VAL A 201 -29.08 3.50 19.46
N HIS A 202 -28.12 2.67 19.02
CA HIS A 202 -27.31 1.84 19.90
C HIS A 202 -26.45 2.67 20.86
N ASN A 203 -25.85 3.74 20.38
CA ASN A 203 -25.06 4.74 21.09
C ASN A 203 -23.77 4.22 21.77
N ASP A 204 -23.40 2.96 21.66
CA ASP A 204 -22.20 2.39 22.28
C ASP A 204 -21.54 1.29 21.42
N ALA A 205 -21.39 1.53 20.10
CA ALA A 205 -20.64 0.67 19.21
C ALA A 205 -19.12 0.89 19.40
N ASN A 206 -18.65 0.66 20.63
CA ASN A 206 -17.22 0.75 20.98
C ASN A 206 -16.47 -0.55 20.61
N ASP A 207 -15.14 -0.53 20.75
CA ASP A 207 -14.24 -1.61 20.38
C ASP A 207 -14.40 -2.91 21.19
N ASN A 208 -15.14 -2.90 22.30
CA ASN A 208 -15.47 -4.07 23.12
C ASN A 208 -16.87 -4.61 22.83
N ASN A 209 -17.74 -3.82 22.21
CA ASN A 209 -19.12 -4.18 21.88
C ASN A 209 -19.29 -4.65 20.43
N VAL A 210 -18.26 -4.58 19.61
CA VAL A 210 -18.27 -5.02 18.22
C VAL A 210 -17.68 -6.42 18.11
N ILE A 211 -18.49 -7.37 17.60
CA ILE A 211 -18.08 -8.76 17.35
C ILE A 211 -17.74 -8.93 15.87
N VAL A 212 -16.52 -9.37 15.61
CA VAL A 212 -15.96 -9.62 14.28
C VAL A 212 -15.97 -11.11 13.97
N SER A 213 -16.15 -11.47 12.70
CA SER A 213 -16.14 -12.84 12.20
C SER A 213 -14.84 -13.59 12.56
N PRO A 214 -14.87 -14.93 12.59
CA PRO A 214 -13.67 -15.72 12.77
C PRO A 214 -12.73 -15.72 11.56
N ASP A 215 -13.16 -15.22 10.41
CA ASP A 215 -12.31 -15.09 9.21
C ASP A 215 -11.13 -14.15 9.50
N LEU A 216 -9.92 -14.65 9.31
CA LEU A 216 -8.69 -13.91 9.60
C LEU A 216 -8.18 -13.11 8.38
N VAL A 217 -8.57 -13.50 7.16
CA VAL A 217 -8.11 -12.88 5.91
C VAL A 217 -9.05 -11.76 5.47
N GLN A 218 -10.36 -11.99 5.59
CA GLN A 218 -11.41 -11.03 5.22
C GLN A 218 -12.40 -10.85 6.38
N PRO A 219 -11.95 -10.31 7.53
CA PRO A 219 -12.81 -10.12 8.68
C PRO A 219 -13.95 -9.15 8.35
N LYS A 220 -15.15 -9.47 8.88
CA LYS A 220 -16.33 -8.61 8.79
C LYS A 220 -16.96 -8.47 10.16
N THR A 221 -17.67 -7.38 10.39
CA THR A 221 -18.49 -7.21 11.58
C THR A 221 -19.67 -8.18 11.53
N ASN A 222 -19.76 -9.07 12.52
CA ASN A 222 -20.87 -10.01 12.65
C ASN A 222 -22.03 -9.41 13.42
N ALA A 223 -21.75 -8.74 14.54
CA ALA A 223 -22.77 -8.20 15.42
C ALA A 223 -22.26 -7.02 16.23
N ILE A 224 -23.18 -6.23 16.74
CA ILE A 224 -22.95 -5.29 17.82
C ILE A 224 -23.75 -5.78 19.02
N ILE A 225 -23.13 -5.80 20.19
CA ILE A 225 -23.70 -6.31 21.43
C ILE A 225 -23.81 -5.19 22.48
N ASP A 226 -24.47 -5.48 23.56
CA ASP A 226 -24.71 -4.58 24.70
C ASP A 226 -25.49 -3.31 24.38
N TYR A 227 -26.80 -3.48 24.33
CA TYR A 227 -27.76 -2.40 24.08
C TYR A 227 -28.14 -1.60 25.33
N GLY A 228 -27.32 -1.67 26.40
CA GLY A 228 -27.53 -0.94 27.63
C GLY A 228 -27.59 0.57 27.46
N ASP A 229 -26.77 1.10 26.60
CA ASP A 229 -26.62 2.53 26.38
C ASP A 229 -27.53 3.09 25.27
N ALA A 230 -28.39 2.25 24.70
CA ALA A 230 -29.34 2.71 23.70
C ALA A 230 -30.21 3.87 24.22
N VAL A 231 -30.38 4.89 23.39
CA VAL A 231 -31.05 6.15 23.78
C VAL A 231 -31.70 6.82 22.57
N HIS A 232 -32.79 7.53 22.80
CA HIS A 232 -33.44 8.36 21.76
C HIS A 232 -32.70 9.69 21.62
N THR A 233 -31.88 9.79 20.54
CA THR A 233 -31.01 10.94 20.27
C THR A 233 -30.87 11.18 18.78
N GLN A 234 -30.02 12.13 18.36
CA GLN A 234 -29.73 12.38 16.97
C GLN A 234 -29.08 11.14 16.32
N VAL A 235 -29.61 10.74 15.17
CA VAL A 235 -29.14 9.55 14.43
C VAL A 235 -27.62 9.59 14.16
N ILE A 236 -27.06 10.77 13.87
CA ILE A 236 -25.66 10.95 13.58
C ILE A 236 -24.73 10.58 14.77
N ASN A 237 -25.25 10.56 16.01
CA ASN A 237 -24.49 10.19 17.19
C ASN A 237 -24.05 8.72 17.14
N ASP A 238 -24.87 7.84 16.59
CA ASP A 238 -24.52 6.42 16.43
C ASP A 238 -23.28 6.24 15.55
N VAL A 239 -23.26 6.96 14.41
CA VAL A 239 -22.09 7.01 13.50
C VAL A 239 -20.89 7.59 14.21
N ALA A 240 -21.07 8.70 14.92
CA ALA A 240 -19.98 9.41 15.61
C ALA A 240 -19.33 8.53 16.68
N VAL A 241 -20.13 7.78 17.44
CA VAL A 241 -19.64 6.82 18.45
C VAL A 241 -18.83 5.71 17.78
N ALA A 242 -19.38 5.06 16.76
CA ALA A 242 -18.66 4.01 16.05
C ALA A 242 -17.35 4.51 15.43
N CYS A 243 -17.36 5.70 14.80
CA CYS A 243 -16.16 6.33 14.26
C CYS A 243 -15.12 6.61 15.35
N ALA A 244 -15.51 7.19 16.50
CA ALA A 244 -14.57 7.58 17.57
C ALA A 244 -13.67 6.43 18.03
N TYR A 245 -14.20 5.21 18.06
CA TYR A 245 -13.44 4.02 18.46
C TYR A 245 -12.74 3.34 17.26
N ALA A 246 -13.37 3.28 16.09
CA ALA A 246 -12.80 2.62 14.91
C ALA A 246 -11.61 3.35 14.28
N ILE A 247 -11.42 4.64 14.60
CA ILE A 247 -10.29 5.44 14.10
C ILE A 247 -9.07 5.45 15.05
N MET A 248 -9.17 4.80 16.20
CA MET A 248 -8.04 4.68 17.13
C MET A 248 -6.87 3.94 16.48
N HIS A 249 -5.65 4.30 16.87
CA HIS A 249 -4.39 3.71 16.37
C HIS A 249 -4.08 3.97 14.90
N HIS A 250 -4.88 4.79 14.17
CA HIS A 250 -4.58 5.19 12.81
C HIS A 250 -3.74 6.47 12.71
N ASN A 251 -2.88 6.54 11.69
CA ASN A 251 -2.07 7.73 11.44
C ASN A 251 -2.91 8.88 10.92
N ASP A 252 -3.83 8.58 9.99
CA ASP A 252 -4.82 9.50 9.44
C ASP A 252 -6.22 9.06 9.90
N PRO A 253 -6.75 9.65 11.00
CA PRO A 253 -8.04 9.26 11.53
C PRO A 253 -9.21 9.67 10.63
N LEU A 254 -9.09 10.74 9.84
CA LEU A 254 -10.14 11.13 8.89
C LEU A 254 -10.26 10.06 7.80
N GLU A 255 -9.16 9.68 7.17
CA GLU A 255 -9.15 8.61 6.16
C GLU A 255 -9.71 7.29 6.74
N ALA A 256 -9.40 6.99 8.00
CA ALA A 256 -9.90 5.78 8.66
C ALA A 256 -11.43 5.81 8.92
N ALA A 257 -12.03 6.98 9.11
CA ALA A 257 -13.49 7.13 9.34
C ALA A 257 -14.32 6.92 8.05
N LEU A 258 -13.77 7.27 6.87
CA LEU A 258 -14.53 7.30 5.62
C LEU A 258 -15.14 5.95 5.21
N PRO A 259 -14.43 4.80 5.30
CA PRO A 259 -15.03 3.51 4.98
C PRO A 259 -16.25 3.16 5.88
N LEU A 260 -16.17 3.46 7.16
CA LEU A 260 -17.28 3.24 8.10
C LEU A 260 -18.48 4.10 7.72
N LEU A 261 -18.26 5.38 7.49
CA LEU A 261 -19.32 6.31 7.09
C LEU A 261 -20.00 5.87 5.79
N LYS A 262 -19.21 5.45 4.79
CA LYS A 262 -19.73 4.89 3.54
C LYS A 262 -20.59 3.66 3.77
N GLY A 263 -20.14 2.75 4.62
CA GLY A 263 -20.88 1.54 4.98
C GLY A 263 -22.23 1.86 5.65
N TYR A 264 -22.22 2.80 6.59
CA TYR A 264 -23.46 3.25 7.25
C TYR A 264 -24.42 3.88 6.25
N HIS A 265 -23.94 4.84 5.45
CA HIS A 265 -24.77 5.54 4.44
C HIS A 265 -25.39 4.57 3.42
N SER A 266 -24.69 3.49 3.06
CA SER A 266 -25.16 2.47 2.11
C SER A 266 -26.39 1.70 2.60
N THR A 267 -26.62 1.63 3.92
CA THR A 267 -27.72 0.89 4.54
C THR A 267 -28.78 1.77 5.18
N PHE A 268 -28.33 2.92 5.69
CA PHE A 268 -29.18 3.98 6.22
C PHE A 268 -28.70 5.34 5.69
N THR A 269 -29.42 5.92 4.76
CA THR A 269 -29.05 7.18 4.09
C THR A 269 -29.01 8.33 5.09
N LEU A 270 -27.84 8.91 5.26
CA LEU A 270 -27.62 10.16 6.03
C LEU A 270 -28.00 11.38 5.20
N GLU A 271 -28.39 12.43 5.87
CA GLU A 271 -28.68 13.73 5.28
C GLU A 271 -27.44 14.64 5.32
N GLU A 272 -27.34 15.59 4.39
CA GLU A 272 -26.19 16.52 4.35
C GLU A 272 -26.03 17.31 5.65
N ALA A 273 -27.17 17.75 6.25
CA ALA A 273 -27.15 18.46 7.52
C ALA A 273 -26.55 17.62 8.67
N GLU A 274 -26.75 16.30 8.67
CA GLU A 274 -26.16 15.41 9.67
C GLU A 274 -24.63 15.32 9.52
N LEU A 275 -24.14 15.27 8.26
CA LEU A 275 -22.71 15.21 7.97
C LEU A 275 -21.97 16.49 8.38
N ASP A 276 -22.65 17.62 8.38
CA ASP A 276 -22.08 18.90 8.80
C ASP A 276 -21.74 18.94 10.29
N HIS A 277 -22.37 18.08 11.10
CA HIS A 277 -22.13 17.98 12.54
C HIS A 277 -21.18 16.83 12.94
N LEU A 278 -20.88 15.90 12.02
CA LEU A 278 -20.16 14.65 12.35
C LEU A 278 -18.76 14.89 12.91
N TYR A 279 -18.01 15.89 12.40
CA TYR A 279 -16.67 16.22 12.88
C TYR A 279 -16.69 16.55 14.38
N ASN A 280 -17.61 17.41 14.81
CA ASN A 280 -17.75 17.80 16.20
C ASN A 280 -18.34 16.67 17.06
N ALA A 281 -19.27 15.88 16.53
CA ALA A 281 -19.88 14.76 17.24
C ALA A 281 -18.84 13.67 17.58
N ILE A 282 -17.96 13.31 16.64
CA ILE A 282 -16.84 12.37 16.89
C ILE A 282 -15.93 12.91 17.99
N ALA A 283 -15.55 14.18 17.89
CA ALA A 283 -14.70 14.83 18.90
C ALA A 283 -15.35 14.85 20.29
N MET A 284 -16.65 15.18 20.37
CA MET A 284 -17.37 15.23 21.65
C MET A 284 -17.52 13.87 22.30
N ARG A 285 -17.68 12.76 21.54
CA ARG A 285 -17.61 11.41 22.12
C ARG A 285 -16.25 11.14 22.77
N LEU A 286 -15.16 11.54 22.10
CA LEU A 286 -13.81 11.39 22.66
C LEU A 286 -13.60 12.32 23.87
N VAL A 287 -14.16 13.54 23.86
CA VAL A 287 -14.15 14.47 25.02
C VAL A 287 -14.88 13.88 26.22
N ILE A 288 -16.05 13.25 25.99
CA ILE A 288 -16.74 12.50 27.06
C ILE A 288 -15.81 11.42 27.64
N SER A 289 -15.21 10.60 26.78
CA SER A 289 -14.34 9.50 27.19
C SER A 289 -13.16 9.96 28.05
N VAL A 290 -12.38 10.96 27.59
CA VAL A 290 -11.23 11.47 28.35
C VAL A 290 -11.65 12.21 29.62
N THR A 291 -12.83 12.85 29.65
CA THR A 291 -13.34 13.54 30.84
C THR A 291 -13.78 12.51 31.90
N LYS A 292 -14.47 11.44 31.51
CA LYS A 292 -14.82 10.31 32.38
C LYS A 292 -13.56 9.68 32.97
N SER A 293 -12.55 9.39 32.13
CA SER A 293 -11.27 8.84 32.60
C SER A 293 -10.58 9.75 33.62
N ALA A 294 -10.57 11.07 33.37
CA ALA A 294 -9.99 12.04 34.31
C ALA A 294 -10.75 12.08 35.66
N ILE A 295 -12.08 12.00 35.63
CA ILE A 295 -12.92 11.93 36.85
C ILE A 295 -12.62 10.61 37.59
N ASN A 296 -12.56 9.49 36.89
CA ASN A 296 -12.33 8.18 37.50
C ASN A 296 -10.93 8.08 38.12
N ARG A 297 -9.92 8.68 37.48
CA ARG A 297 -8.56 8.76 38.03
C ARG A 297 -8.52 9.46 39.39
N VAL A 298 -9.35 10.47 39.57
CA VAL A 298 -9.46 11.15 40.87
C VAL A 298 -10.20 10.30 41.90
N LYS A 299 -11.21 9.53 41.48
CA LYS A 299 -12.05 8.72 42.39
C LYS A 299 -11.44 7.36 42.74
N GLU A 300 -10.83 6.70 41.75
CA GLU A 300 -10.31 5.31 41.83
C GLU A 300 -8.92 5.23 41.17
N PRO A 301 -7.88 5.79 41.77
CA PRO A 301 -6.56 5.93 41.16
C PRO A 301 -5.87 4.59 40.85
N ASP A 302 -6.25 3.51 41.51
CA ASP A 302 -5.66 2.18 41.36
C ASP A 302 -6.41 1.29 40.35
N ASN A 303 -7.46 1.78 39.72
CA ASN A 303 -8.26 1.02 38.77
C ASN A 303 -7.79 1.28 37.32
N GLU A 304 -6.77 0.55 36.87
CA GLU A 304 -6.19 0.68 35.54
C GLU A 304 -7.20 0.38 34.42
N TYR A 305 -8.21 -0.45 34.64
CA TYR A 305 -9.22 -0.81 33.65
C TYR A 305 -10.01 0.41 33.14
N LEU A 306 -10.32 1.35 34.03
CA LEU A 306 -11.05 2.59 33.68
C LEU A 306 -10.21 3.58 32.87
N LEU A 307 -8.91 3.32 32.69
CA LEU A 307 -7.96 4.19 32.01
C LEU A 307 -7.49 3.64 30.64
N ILE A 308 -7.89 2.44 30.28
CA ILE A 308 -7.40 1.73 29.05
C ILE A 308 -7.64 2.56 27.77
N SER A 309 -8.79 3.18 27.63
CA SER A 309 -9.16 3.97 26.45
C SER A 309 -8.60 5.37 26.44
N GLU A 310 -8.01 5.86 27.53
CA GLU A 310 -7.63 7.26 27.68
C GLU A 310 -6.50 7.68 26.73
N LYS A 311 -5.40 6.91 26.72
CA LYS A 311 -4.25 7.25 25.87
C LYS A 311 -4.59 7.21 24.39
N PRO A 312 -5.25 6.18 23.84
CA PRO A 312 -5.69 6.17 22.45
C PRO A 312 -6.64 7.32 22.11
N ALA A 313 -7.58 7.66 22.99
CA ALA A 313 -8.51 8.76 22.77
C ALA A 313 -7.79 10.12 22.69
N TRP A 314 -6.77 10.35 23.52
CA TRP A 314 -5.94 11.55 23.43
C TRP A 314 -5.11 11.63 22.16
N GLU A 315 -4.54 10.52 21.71
CA GLU A 315 -3.80 10.45 20.45
C GLU A 315 -4.70 10.82 19.27
N VAL A 316 -5.93 10.32 19.25
CA VAL A 316 -6.91 10.68 18.23
C VAL A 316 -7.34 12.14 18.35
N LEU A 317 -7.70 12.63 19.54
CA LEU A 317 -8.12 14.02 19.73
C LEU A 317 -7.07 15.03 19.24
N LYS A 318 -5.78 14.77 19.52
CA LYS A 318 -4.68 15.62 19.06
C LYS A 318 -4.58 15.64 17.52
N LYS A 319 -4.71 14.49 16.88
CA LYS A 319 -4.70 14.37 15.42
C LYS A 319 -5.96 14.98 14.81
N TRP A 320 -7.12 14.76 15.43
CA TRP A 320 -8.42 15.28 14.98
C TRP A 320 -8.46 16.80 15.03
N TYR A 321 -7.96 17.40 16.11
CA TYR A 321 -7.84 18.84 16.26
C TYR A 321 -6.95 19.51 15.18
N ALA A 322 -6.01 18.79 14.62
CA ALA A 322 -5.15 19.28 13.54
C ALA A 322 -5.81 19.20 12.14
N ILE A 323 -6.95 18.52 12.01
CA ILE A 323 -7.69 18.43 10.74
C ILE A 323 -8.58 19.66 10.62
N ASP A 324 -8.53 20.32 9.45
CA ASP A 324 -9.46 21.39 9.13
C ASP A 324 -10.92 20.89 9.16
N PRO A 325 -11.81 21.52 9.93
CA PRO A 325 -13.20 21.07 10.06
C PRO A 325 -13.99 21.04 8.75
N ASP A 326 -13.77 22.04 7.87
CA ASP A 326 -14.44 22.11 6.57
C ASP A 326 -13.93 21.00 5.65
N PHE A 327 -12.62 20.70 5.68
CA PHE A 327 -12.08 19.58 4.91
C PHE A 327 -12.64 18.23 5.36
N ALA A 328 -12.79 18.03 6.67
CA ALA A 328 -13.44 16.84 7.21
C ALA A 328 -14.90 16.72 6.72
N LYS A 329 -15.67 17.80 6.85
CA LYS A 329 -17.06 17.87 6.37
C LYS A 329 -17.16 17.57 4.86
N TYR A 330 -16.30 18.17 4.03
CA TYR A 330 -16.28 17.92 2.59
C TYR A 330 -15.93 16.47 2.28
N SER A 331 -15.04 15.88 3.06
CA SER A 331 -14.69 14.46 2.94
C SER A 331 -15.86 13.53 3.27
N PHE A 332 -16.62 13.85 4.32
CA PHE A 332 -17.82 13.10 4.70
C PHE A 332 -18.91 13.20 3.63
N ARG A 333 -19.16 14.40 3.10
CA ARG A 333 -20.11 14.60 2.01
C ARG A 333 -19.71 13.81 0.77
N SER A 334 -18.45 13.91 0.36
CA SER A 334 -17.92 13.22 -0.82
C SER A 334 -18.06 11.70 -0.74
N VAL A 335 -17.76 11.09 0.41
CA VAL A 335 -17.85 9.64 0.58
C VAL A 335 -19.30 9.12 0.64
N CYS A 336 -20.24 10.01 1.00
CA CYS A 336 -21.68 9.77 0.96
C CYS A 336 -22.33 10.21 -0.37
N GLU A 337 -21.53 10.40 -1.42
CA GLU A 337 -21.98 10.72 -2.78
C GLU A 337 -22.70 12.08 -2.93
N PHE A 338 -22.55 12.98 -1.95
CA PHE A 338 -22.93 14.38 -2.07
C PHE A 338 -21.80 15.20 -2.68
N GLU A 339 -22.13 16.40 -3.17
CA GLU A 339 -21.10 17.38 -3.50
C GLU A 339 -20.31 17.75 -2.24
N ALA A 340 -18.99 17.66 -2.33
CA ALA A 340 -18.13 17.98 -1.18
C ALA A 340 -18.41 19.42 -0.73
N HIS A 341 -18.37 20.38 -1.66
CA HIS A 341 -18.70 21.79 -1.39
C HIS A 341 -20.06 22.18 -1.97
N SER A 342 -20.93 22.76 -1.17
CA SER A 342 -22.32 23.11 -1.55
C SER A 342 -22.44 24.11 -2.72
N ASN A 343 -21.38 24.82 -3.06
CA ASN A 343 -21.35 25.75 -4.17
C ASN A 343 -20.79 25.16 -5.47
N THR A 344 -20.41 23.88 -5.51
CA THR A 344 -19.80 23.26 -6.70
C THR A 344 -20.68 23.41 -7.94
N LYS A 345 -21.93 22.94 -7.88
CA LYS A 345 -22.88 23.08 -9.01
C LYS A 345 -23.26 24.55 -9.30
N LYS A 346 -23.33 25.39 -8.28
CA LYS A 346 -23.60 26.81 -8.48
C LYS A 346 -22.48 27.48 -9.27
N PHE A 347 -21.21 27.12 -8.91
CA PHE A 347 -20.05 27.63 -9.63
C PHE A 347 -20.01 27.07 -11.06
N GLU A 348 -20.24 25.79 -11.27
CA GLU A 348 -20.29 25.19 -12.61
C GLU A 348 -21.39 25.83 -13.48
N GLY A 349 -22.59 26.05 -12.93
CA GLY A 349 -23.69 26.71 -13.60
C GLY A 349 -23.36 28.16 -13.97
N TRP A 350 -22.74 28.91 -13.06
CA TRP A 350 -22.30 30.27 -13.34
C TRP A 350 -21.17 30.25 -14.40
N ALA A 351 -20.14 29.44 -14.24
CA ALA A 351 -19.02 29.36 -15.16
C ALA A 351 -19.46 28.93 -16.58
N SER A 352 -20.47 28.06 -16.67
CA SER A 352 -21.01 27.65 -17.98
C SER A 352 -21.58 28.82 -18.82
N ASN A 353 -22.05 29.85 -18.15
CA ASN A 353 -22.59 31.06 -18.77
C ASN A 353 -21.54 32.16 -19.00
N GLN A 354 -20.32 31.99 -18.50
CA GLN A 354 -19.22 32.91 -18.74
C GLN A 354 -18.46 32.57 -20.03
N ASN A 355 -17.74 33.56 -20.55
CA ASN A 355 -16.89 33.36 -21.71
C ASN A 355 -15.63 34.22 -21.54
N PHE A 356 -14.63 33.64 -20.90
CA PHE A 356 -13.31 34.23 -20.72
C PHE A 356 -12.36 33.72 -21.81
N GLU A 357 -11.51 34.63 -22.26
CA GLU A 357 -10.44 34.32 -23.19
C GLU A 357 -9.08 34.29 -22.47
N LEU A 358 -8.11 33.61 -23.04
CA LEU A 358 -6.73 33.61 -22.48
C LEU A 358 -6.11 35.02 -22.49
N SER A 359 -6.58 35.89 -23.37
CA SER A 359 -6.22 37.30 -23.41
C SER A 359 -6.73 38.10 -22.20
N ASP A 360 -7.75 37.62 -21.45
CA ASP A 360 -8.15 38.22 -20.19
C ASP A 360 -7.08 38.04 -19.11
N LEU A 361 -6.36 36.89 -19.12
CA LEU A 361 -5.21 36.65 -18.25
C LEU A 361 -3.91 37.25 -18.77
N PHE A 362 -3.70 37.21 -20.09
CA PHE A 362 -2.45 37.59 -20.76
C PHE A 362 -2.68 38.55 -21.92
N PRO A 363 -3.05 39.82 -21.69
CA PRO A 363 -3.42 40.76 -22.76
C PRO A 363 -2.30 41.02 -23.78
N THR A 364 -1.06 40.84 -23.40
CA THR A 364 0.10 41.01 -24.28
C THR A 364 0.35 39.80 -25.20
N ILE A 365 -0.32 38.70 -24.96
CA ILE A 365 -0.15 37.47 -25.73
C ILE A 365 -1.30 37.32 -26.71
N ARG A 366 -1.00 37.42 -28.01
CA ARG A 366 -2.02 37.26 -29.11
C ARG A 366 -2.31 35.81 -29.47
N LYS A 367 -2.11 34.87 -28.55
CA LYS A 367 -2.29 33.45 -28.76
C LYS A 367 -3.59 33.00 -28.07
N ASN A 368 -4.56 32.51 -28.80
CA ASN A 368 -5.86 32.09 -28.25
C ASN A 368 -6.04 30.58 -28.20
N GLU A 369 -5.03 29.81 -28.59
CA GLU A 369 -5.08 28.34 -28.57
C GLU A 369 -4.11 27.77 -27.54
N VAL A 370 -4.50 26.67 -26.94
CA VAL A 370 -3.67 25.92 -26.01
C VAL A 370 -3.12 24.67 -26.69
N GLN A 371 -1.83 24.47 -26.54
CA GLN A 371 -1.20 23.18 -26.76
C GLN A 371 -1.17 22.42 -25.46
N HIS A 372 -1.89 21.29 -25.42
CA HIS A 372 -1.85 20.41 -24.23
C HIS A 372 -0.42 19.95 -23.97
N LEU A 373 0.06 20.20 -22.75
CA LEU A 373 1.35 19.75 -22.25
C LEU A 373 1.13 18.69 -21.18
N ASP A 374 1.39 17.43 -21.52
CA ASP A 374 1.27 16.29 -20.60
C ASP A 374 2.54 16.19 -19.74
N LEU A 375 2.42 16.52 -18.44
CA LEU A 375 3.45 16.34 -17.42
C LEU A 375 3.13 15.21 -16.45
N SER A 376 2.19 14.34 -16.81
CA SER A 376 1.78 13.23 -15.95
C SER A 376 2.93 12.26 -15.71
N VAL A 377 2.80 11.45 -14.65
CA VAL A 377 3.75 10.38 -14.33
C VAL A 377 3.97 9.40 -15.50
N SER A 378 2.98 9.23 -16.39
CA SER A 378 3.08 8.39 -17.60
C SER A 378 3.59 9.14 -18.83
N SER A 379 3.86 10.44 -18.74
CA SER A 379 4.29 11.25 -19.86
C SER A 379 5.68 10.86 -20.38
N LYS A 380 5.76 10.65 -21.70
CA LYS A 380 7.04 10.45 -22.38
C LYS A 380 7.79 11.77 -22.61
N TRP A 381 7.04 12.89 -22.67
CA TRP A 381 7.63 14.22 -22.95
C TRP A 381 8.50 14.71 -21.78
N ILE A 382 8.10 14.41 -20.54
CA ILE A 382 8.83 14.87 -19.35
C ILE A 382 10.27 14.28 -19.29
N GLY A 383 10.45 13.07 -19.78
CA GLY A 383 11.74 12.40 -19.84
C GLY A 383 12.20 11.84 -18.49
N HIS A 384 13.53 11.75 -18.34
CA HIS A 384 14.19 11.25 -17.15
C HIS A 384 14.15 12.27 -16.01
N GLU A 385 14.24 11.81 -14.77
CA GLU A 385 14.22 12.65 -13.56
C GLU A 385 15.33 13.75 -13.61
N ARG A 386 16.51 13.41 -14.04
CA ARG A 386 17.60 14.40 -14.21
C ARG A 386 17.28 15.46 -15.26
N GLU A 387 16.49 15.13 -16.28
CA GLU A 387 16.11 16.07 -17.35
C GLU A 387 15.06 17.09 -16.88
N PHE A 388 14.08 16.64 -16.07
CA PHE A 388 13.03 17.57 -15.62
C PHE A 388 13.42 18.34 -14.34
N ASN A 389 14.44 17.90 -13.59
CA ASN A 389 15.01 18.66 -12.48
C ASN A 389 16.12 19.62 -12.94
N ASP A 390 16.68 19.45 -14.14
CA ASP A 390 17.53 20.43 -14.81
C ASP A 390 16.64 21.51 -15.45
N LEU A 391 16.53 22.65 -14.79
CA LEU A 391 15.63 23.74 -15.22
C LEU A 391 16.06 24.38 -16.54
N ASP A 392 17.34 24.42 -16.85
CA ASP A 392 17.81 24.95 -18.13
C ASP A 392 17.40 24.02 -19.27
N LEU A 393 17.55 22.71 -19.08
CA LEU A 393 17.11 21.72 -20.06
C LEU A 393 15.57 21.69 -20.17
N PHE A 394 14.87 21.78 -19.05
CA PHE A 394 13.41 21.80 -19.06
C PHE A 394 12.90 23.06 -19.79
N GLN A 395 13.47 24.24 -19.49
CA GLN A 395 13.15 25.48 -20.19
C GLN A 395 13.48 25.40 -21.68
N PHE A 396 14.61 24.80 -22.04
CA PHE A 396 14.94 24.56 -23.44
C PHE A 396 13.89 23.73 -24.17
N LYS A 397 13.39 22.68 -23.54
CA LYS A 397 12.30 21.82 -24.07
C LYS A 397 11.00 22.64 -24.27
N ILE A 398 10.63 23.47 -23.28
CA ILE A 398 9.47 24.37 -23.37
C ILE A 398 9.65 25.37 -24.53
N ASN A 399 10.79 26.02 -24.62
CA ASN A 399 11.07 26.98 -25.71
C ASN A 399 11.00 26.32 -27.09
N ARG A 400 11.48 25.08 -27.22
CA ARG A 400 11.37 24.32 -28.46
C ARG A 400 9.92 24.05 -28.82
N LEU A 401 9.11 23.63 -27.87
CA LEU A 401 7.68 23.38 -28.05
C LEU A 401 6.94 24.65 -28.52
N GLN A 402 7.25 25.79 -27.89
CA GLN A 402 6.70 27.09 -28.26
C GLN A 402 7.12 27.55 -29.70
N LYS A 403 8.34 27.17 -30.13
CA LYS A 403 8.81 27.44 -31.50
C LYS A 403 8.13 26.55 -32.55
N GLU A 404 7.85 25.29 -32.19
CA GLU A 404 7.14 24.35 -33.09
C GLU A 404 5.68 24.79 -33.31
N LYS A 405 5.04 25.40 -32.29
CA LYS A 405 3.67 25.90 -32.34
C LYS A 405 3.57 27.35 -31.83
N PRO A 406 4.02 28.33 -32.62
CA PRO A 406 4.17 29.70 -32.14
C PRO A 406 2.86 30.40 -31.78
N ASN A 407 1.71 29.92 -32.29
CA ASN A 407 0.39 30.51 -32.04
C ASN A 407 -0.36 29.84 -30.88
N GLN A 408 0.27 28.87 -30.19
CA GLN A 408 -0.34 28.16 -29.08
C GLN A 408 0.43 28.44 -27.79
N ILE A 409 -0.27 28.38 -26.64
CA ILE A 409 0.33 28.42 -25.31
C ILE A 409 0.42 26.98 -24.81
N PRO A 410 1.62 26.45 -24.48
CA PRO A 410 1.70 25.18 -23.77
C PRO A 410 1.03 25.31 -22.43
N ALA A 411 0.03 24.47 -22.13
CA ALA A 411 -0.66 24.48 -20.85
C ALA A 411 -1.30 23.13 -20.54
N GLY A 412 -1.65 22.92 -19.27
CA GLY A 412 -2.35 21.70 -18.81
C GLY A 412 -2.23 21.49 -17.33
N GLY A 413 -2.54 20.30 -16.92
CA GLY A 413 -2.21 19.80 -15.59
C GLY A 413 -3.37 19.67 -14.59
N TYR A 414 -4.58 20.08 -14.89
CA TYR A 414 -5.69 19.95 -13.94
C TYR A 414 -5.95 18.48 -13.60
N LEU A 415 -5.91 18.14 -12.30
CA LEU A 415 -6.01 16.77 -11.74
C LEU A 415 -5.01 15.79 -12.37
N GLU A 416 -3.85 16.27 -12.74
CA GLU A 416 -2.80 15.49 -13.35
C GLU A 416 -1.85 14.94 -12.29
N PRO A 417 -1.67 13.60 -12.19
CA PRO A 417 -0.66 13.03 -11.30
C PRO A 417 0.73 13.24 -11.88
N ARG A 418 1.58 13.98 -11.19
CA ARG A 418 2.91 14.40 -11.66
C ARG A 418 4.05 13.79 -10.84
N PRO A 419 5.18 13.43 -11.45
CA PRO A 419 6.38 12.95 -10.75
C PRO A 419 7.31 14.09 -10.30
N LEU A 420 6.91 15.36 -10.46
CA LEU A 420 7.76 16.55 -10.25
C LEU A 420 7.96 16.91 -8.78
N TYR A 421 7.11 16.41 -7.89
CA TYR A 421 7.10 16.73 -6.47
C TYR A 421 7.96 15.70 -5.73
N THR A 422 9.28 15.93 -5.69
CA THR A 422 10.27 14.94 -5.24
C THR A 422 10.77 15.15 -3.82
N SER A 423 10.48 16.30 -3.18
CA SER A 423 10.89 16.56 -1.80
C SER A 423 10.04 15.79 -0.80
N THR A 424 10.62 15.51 0.38
CA THR A 424 9.93 14.78 1.45
C THR A 424 8.73 15.55 2.05
N GLU A 425 8.62 16.85 1.81
CA GLU A 425 7.51 17.69 2.27
C GLU A 425 6.17 17.35 1.58
N TYR A 426 6.25 16.72 0.40
CA TYR A 426 5.07 16.21 -0.30
C TYR A 426 4.61 14.84 0.21
N ASP A 427 5.37 14.19 1.10
CA ASP A 427 5.08 12.84 1.59
C ASP A 427 4.45 12.89 2.99
N LYS A 428 3.54 11.95 3.26
CA LYS A 428 3.07 11.60 4.60
C LYS A 428 3.13 10.09 4.83
N ILE A 429 3.17 9.70 6.09
CA ILE A 429 2.92 8.30 6.47
C ILE A 429 1.42 8.15 6.67
N GLY A 430 0.74 7.54 5.68
CA GLY A 430 -0.68 7.23 5.72
C GLY A 430 -1.00 6.05 6.65
N ASN A 431 -2.23 5.55 6.58
CA ASN A 431 -2.65 4.41 7.41
C ASN A 431 -1.97 3.10 6.99
N ASN A 432 -1.71 2.93 5.71
CA ASN A 432 -1.11 1.71 5.17
C ASN A 432 0.35 1.92 4.74
N SER A 433 0.66 2.97 3.98
CA SER A 433 1.97 3.20 3.36
C SER A 433 2.35 4.68 3.40
N ARG A 434 3.55 4.98 2.91
CA ARG A 434 3.92 6.34 2.54
C ARG A 434 3.07 6.78 1.35
N GLU A 435 2.52 7.97 1.41
CA GLU A 435 1.68 8.61 0.38
C GLU A 435 2.32 9.93 -0.04
N SER A 436 2.31 10.21 -1.34
CA SER A 436 2.85 11.46 -1.89
C SER A 436 1.73 12.31 -2.50
N ARG A 437 1.80 13.62 -2.31
CA ARG A 437 0.94 14.56 -3.03
C ARG A 437 1.43 14.65 -4.46
N THR A 438 0.68 14.11 -5.39
CA THR A 438 1.04 14.04 -6.82
C THR A 438 0.03 14.70 -7.72
N ILE A 439 -1.21 14.93 -7.25
CA ILE A 439 -2.32 15.43 -8.05
C ILE A 439 -2.29 16.95 -8.08
N HIS A 440 -1.99 17.51 -9.23
CA HIS A 440 -1.95 18.95 -9.47
C HIS A 440 -3.38 19.54 -9.53
N LEU A 441 -3.65 20.63 -8.80
CA LEU A 441 -4.99 21.15 -8.60
C LEU A 441 -5.35 22.34 -9.51
N GLY A 442 -4.39 22.92 -10.19
CA GLY A 442 -4.58 24.05 -11.09
C GLY A 442 -4.32 23.72 -12.56
N VAL A 443 -4.22 24.76 -13.36
CA VAL A 443 -3.70 24.72 -14.73
C VAL A 443 -2.45 25.55 -14.78
N ASP A 444 -1.38 25.01 -15.38
CA ASP A 444 -0.14 25.73 -15.64
C ASP A 444 -0.11 26.25 -17.08
N PHE A 445 0.18 27.53 -17.24
CA PHE A 445 0.40 28.19 -18.52
C PHE A 445 1.87 28.55 -18.67
N TRP A 446 2.57 27.89 -19.58
CA TRP A 446 4.02 28.04 -19.77
C TRP A 446 4.29 29.21 -20.72
N LEU A 447 4.73 30.32 -20.16
CA LEU A 447 5.01 31.60 -20.85
C LEU A 447 6.36 32.16 -20.38
N PRO A 448 6.98 33.07 -21.16
CA PRO A 448 8.24 33.67 -20.75
C PRO A 448 8.14 34.41 -19.41
N ALA A 449 9.25 34.43 -18.67
CA ALA A 449 9.37 35.29 -17.49
C ALA A 449 9.03 36.74 -17.84
N GLN A 450 8.57 37.53 -16.88
CA GLN A 450 8.11 38.91 -17.03
C GLN A 450 6.83 39.08 -17.90
N THR A 451 6.14 38.00 -18.27
CA THR A 451 4.81 38.11 -18.87
C THR A 451 3.85 38.70 -17.85
N PRO A 452 3.13 39.82 -18.17
CA PRO A 452 2.17 40.39 -17.24
C PRO A 452 0.94 39.50 -17.10
N VAL A 453 0.45 39.35 -15.87
CA VAL A 453 -0.71 38.57 -15.50
C VAL A 453 -1.79 39.51 -15.01
N HIS A 454 -3.01 39.36 -15.52
CA HIS A 454 -4.14 40.23 -15.23
C HIS A 454 -5.27 39.51 -14.52
N ALA A 455 -6.03 40.24 -13.68
CA ALA A 455 -7.21 39.70 -13.00
C ALA A 455 -8.35 39.49 -14.00
N ILE A 456 -8.92 38.31 -14.04
CA ILE A 456 -10.03 37.97 -14.94
C ILE A 456 -11.37 38.51 -14.46
N LEU A 457 -11.45 38.85 -13.18
CA LEU A 457 -12.66 39.33 -12.48
C LEU A 457 -12.26 40.41 -11.46
N ASN A 458 -13.25 41.24 -11.06
CA ASN A 458 -13.08 42.06 -9.87
C ASN A 458 -12.91 41.19 -8.64
N GLY A 459 -11.99 41.53 -7.76
CA GLY A 459 -11.75 40.76 -6.54
C GLY A 459 -11.07 41.55 -5.44
N GLU A 460 -10.95 40.94 -4.27
CA GLU A 460 -10.23 41.46 -3.13
C GLU A 460 -9.01 40.58 -2.86
N VAL A 461 -7.84 41.14 -2.64
CA VAL A 461 -6.63 40.42 -2.29
C VAL A 461 -6.80 39.80 -0.90
N VAL A 462 -6.80 38.46 -0.79
CA VAL A 462 -6.86 37.75 0.49
C VAL A 462 -5.51 37.18 0.91
N VAL A 463 -4.63 36.88 -0.07
CA VAL A 463 -3.23 36.49 0.13
C VAL A 463 -2.36 37.23 -0.87
N ALA A 464 -1.24 37.79 -0.42
CA ALA A 464 -0.18 38.35 -1.27
C ALA A 464 1.14 38.18 -0.51
N VAL A 465 1.92 37.21 -0.89
CA VAL A 465 3.15 36.80 -0.19
C VAL A 465 4.23 36.32 -1.17
N ASN A 466 5.48 36.43 -0.76
CA ASN A 466 6.55 35.66 -1.39
C ASN A 466 6.73 34.35 -0.62
N ASP A 467 6.30 33.24 -1.20
CA ASP A 467 6.38 31.90 -0.65
C ASP A 467 7.73 31.29 -1.03
N GLU A 468 8.75 31.63 -0.21
CA GLU A 468 10.13 31.27 -0.45
C GLU A 468 10.36 29.78 -0.15
N GLY A 469 10.90 29.06 -1.12
CA GLY A 469 11.25 27.66 -0.97
C GLY A 469 11.46 26.96 -2.30
N ASN A 470 12.20 25.86 -2.26
CA ASN A 470 12.37 25.04 -3.45
C ASN A 470 11.08 24.26 -3.72
N LYS A 471 10.51 24.46 -4.92
CA LYS A 471 9.24 23.85 -5.33
C LYS A 471 7.99 24.45 -4.66
N GLU A 472 8.10 25.61 -4.02
CA GLU A 472 6.98 26.42 -3.55
C GLU A 472 6.49 27.42 -4.63
N TYR A 473 5.60 28.33 -4.27
CA TYR A 473 4.98 29.25 -5.25
C TYR A 473 5.85 30.43 -5.66
N GLY A 474 6.86 30.82 -4.86
CA GLY A 474 7.50 32.13 -5.06
C GLY A 474 6.48 33.27 -4.83
N GLY A 475 6.35 34.20 -5.75
CA GLY A 475 5.29 35.22 -5.66
C GLY A 475 3.90 34.62 -5.82
N LEU A 476 3.06 34.77 -4.79
CA LEU A 476 1.71 34.20 -4.69
C LEU A 476 0.69 35.31 -4.40
N ILE A 477 -0.36 35.36 -5.23
CA ILE A 477 -1.52 36.21 -5.00
C ILE A 477 -2.81 35.37 -5.08
N ILE A 478 -3.70 35.54 -4.12
CA ILE A 478 -5.04 34.94 -4.13
C ILE A 478 -6.07 36.06 -4.03
N LEU A 479 -7.00 36.08 -4.99
CA LEU A 479 -8.12 37.00 -5.04
C LEU A 479 -9.42 36.30 -4.62
N LYS A 480 -10.20 36.93 -3.76
CA LYS A 480 -11.59 36.57 -3.47
C LYS A 480 -12.52 37.27 -4.43
N HIS A 481 -13.48 36.57 -5.00
CA HIS A 481 -14.49 37.06 -5.89
C HIS A 481 -15.88 36.88 -5.28
N GLU A 482 -16.72 37.92 -5.42
CA GLU A 482 -18.13 37.87 -5.08
C GLU A 482 -18.94 38.17 -6.36
N VAL A 483 -19.63 37.15 -6.87
CA VAL A 483 -20.44 37.26 -8.09
C VAL A 483 -21.84 36.74 -7.82
N GLU A 484 -22.85 37.56 -7.99
CA GLU A 484 -24.24 37.22 -7.64
C GLU A 484 -24.30 36.73 -6.16
N ASN A 485 -24.66 35.47 -5.91
CA ASN A 485 -24.71 34.86 -4.57
C ASN A 485 -23.64 33.80 -4.41
N LEU A 486 -22.53 33.95 -5.11
CA LEU A 486 -21.43 32.99 -5.13
C LEU A 486 -20.12 33.66 -4.72
N SER A 487 -19.43 33.10 -3.74
CA SER A 487 -18.08 33.47 -3.35
C SER A 487 -17.09 32.36 -3.76
N PHE A 488 -15.98 32.73 -4.38
CA PHE A 488 -14.89 31.79 -4.73
C PHE A 488 -13.56 32.53 -4.84
N TYR A 489 -12.48 31.83 -5.06
CA TYR A 489 -11.13 32.38 -5.09
C TYR A 489 -10.41 31.99 -6.37
N THR A 490 -9.48 32.83 -6.83
CA THR A 490 -8.50 32.52 -7.86
C THR A 490 -7.10 32.70 -7.32
N LEU A 491 -6.25 31.72 -7.56
CA LEU A 491 -4.85 31.71 -7.16
C LEU A 491 -3.96 31.92 -8.38
N TYR A 492 -2.96 32.78 -8.22
CA TYR A 492 -1.93 33.12 -9.21
C TYR A 492 -0.56 32.88 -8.57
N GLY A 493 0.07 31.75 -8.93
CA GLY A 493 1.37 31.33 -8.42
C GLY A 493 2.51 31.54 -9.41
N HIS A 494 3.74 31.48 -8.92
CA HIS A 494 4.99 31.63 -9.65
C HIS A 494 5.23 33.02 -10.25
N LEU A 495 4.67 34.03 -9.58
CA LEU A 495 4.93 35.44 -9.90
C LEU A 495 6.32 35.87 -9.38
N THR A 496 6.77 37.06 -9.79
CA THR A 496 7.94 37.69 -9.17
C THR A 496 7.63 38.05 -7.70
N PRO A 497 8.64 38.00 -6.79
CA PRO A 497 8.46 38.46 -5.42
C PRO A 497 7.91 39.86 -5.27
N ASP A 498 8.40 40.79 -6.13
CA ASP A 498 7.96 42.18 -6.14
C ASP A 498 6.47 42.32 -6.50
N SER A 499 5.98 41.47 -7.41
CA SER A 499 4.53 41.44 -7.76
C SER A 499 3.67 41.14 -6.55
N ALA A 500 4.04 40.11 -5.79
CA ALA A 500 3.30 39.69 -4.60
C ALA A 500 3.41 40.74 -3.47
N THR A 501 4.62 41.23 -3.17
CA THR A 501 4.84 42.18 -2.08
C THR A 501 4.31 43.58 -2.35
N SER A 502 4.04 43.92 -3.61
CA SER A 502 3.43 45.21 -3.99
C SER A 502 1.92 45.28 -3.65
N LYS A 503 1.25 44.15 -3.43
CA LYS A 503 -0.18 44.07 -3.14
C LYS A 503 -0.43 43.92 -1.65
N LYS A 504 -1.58 44.37 -1.18
CA LYS A 504 -1.94 44.31 0.24
C LYS A 504 -3.25 43.55 0.44
N ARG A 505 -3.33 42.73 1.48
CA ARG A 505 -4.59 42.10 1.88
C ARG A 505 -5.68 43.17 2.08
N GLY A 506 -6.86 42.93 1.54
CA GLY A 506 -8.00 43.85 1.52
C GLY A 506 -7.97 44.85 0.33
N GLU A 507 -6.93 44.84 -0.52
CA GLU A 507 -6.85 45.67 -1.71
C GLU A 507 -7.85 45.15 -2.76
N THR A 508 -8.63 46.07 -3.34
CA THR A 508 -9.58 45.75 -4.41
C THR A 508 -8.87 45.80 -5.76
N ILE A 509 -8.98 44.76 -6.52
CA ILE A 509 -8.43 44.60 -7.88
C ILE A 509 -9.59 44.61 -8.86
N LYS A 510 -9.48 45.36 -9.95
CA LYS A 510 -10.50 45.39 -11.01
C LYS A 510 -10.19 44.36 -12.09
N LYS A 511 -11.24 43.87 -12.76
CA LYS A 511 -11.09 43.05 -13.97
C LYS A 511 -10.16 43.75 -14.98
N GLY A 512 -9.21 43.03 -15.53
CA GLY A 512 -8.20 43.54 -16.49
C GLY A 512 -7.07 44.35 -15.85
N GLU A 513 -7.00 44.49 -14.54
CA GLU A 513 -5.87 45.12 -13.84
C GLU A 513 -4.68 44.13 -13.79
N CYS A 514 -3.47 44.64 -14.05
CA CYS A 514 -2.26 43.83 -13.90
C CYS A 514 -2.01 43.55 -12.41
N ILE A 515 -1.96 42.26 -12.06
CA ILE A 515 -1.74 41.82 -10.69
C ILE A 515 -0.26 41.47 -10.44
N GLY A 516 0.52 41.19 -11.49
CA GLY A 516 1.92 40.85 -11.35
C GLY A 516 2.53 40.36 -12.65
N TYR A 517 3.76 39.88 -12.55
CA TYR A 517 4.57 39.38 -13.66
C TYR A 517 5.07 37.97 -13.33
N LEU A 518 5.19 37.10 -14.34
CA LEU A 518 5.76 35.77 -14.17
C LEU A 518 7.21 35.86 -13.71
N GLY A 519 7.56 35.12 -12.64
CA GLY A 519 8.89 35.03 -12.13
C GLY A 519 9.77 34.06 -12.93
N ASN A 520 11.09 34.24 -12.82
CA ASN A 520 12.08 33.29 -13.33
C ASN A 520 12.62 32.45 -12.17
N TYR A 521 13.24 31.30 -12.48
CA TYR A 521 13.96 30.59 -11.44
C TYR A 521 15.25 31.34 -11.02
N PRO A 522 15.66 31.32 -9.74
CA PRO A 522 15.04 30.57 -8.65
C PRO A 522 13.89 31.28 -7.92
N GLU A 523 13.64 32.58 -8.20
CA GLU A 523 12.77 33.48 -7.42
C GLU A 523 11.27 33.07 -7.39
N ASN A 524 10.83 32.28 -8.37
CA ASN A 524 9.44 31.83 -8.54
C ASN A 524 9.18 30.46 -7.88
N GLY A 525 9.91 30.11 -6.85
CA GLY A 525 9.87 28.78 -6.25
C GLY A 525 10.76 27.76 -6.97
N ASN A 526 11.72 28.20 -7.75
CA ASN A 526 12.66 27.36 -8.50
C ASN A 526 11.96 26.46 -9.54
N TRP A 527 11.09 27.05 -10.36
CA TRP A 527 10.41 26.44 -11.50
C TRP A 527 10.77 27.12 -12.81
N ALA A 528 10.72 26.39 -13.92
CA ALA A 528 10.70 27.03 -15.23
C ALA A 528 9.49 27.98 -15.33
N PRO A 529 9.61 29.19 -15.93
CA PRO A 529 8.59 30.21 -15.96
C PRO A 529 7.22 29.72 -16.43
N HIS A 530 6.20 29.85 -15.61
CA HIS A 530 4.80 29.55 -15.91
C HIS A 530 3.88 30.26 -14.92
N LEU A 531 2.59 30.36 -15.24
CA LEU A 531 1.54 30.72 -14.29
C LEU A 531 0.86 29.45 -13.79
N HIS A 532 0.88 29.22 -12.50
CA HIS A 532 -0.07 28.29 -11.87
C HIS A 532 -1.35 29.04 -11.60
N PHE A 533 -2.44 28.66 -12.28
CA PHE A 533 -3.77 29.25 -12.11
C PHE A 533 -4.73 28.22 -11.54
N GLN A 534 -5.33 28.54 -10.38
CA GLN A 534 -6.21 27.60 -9.66
C GLN A 534 -7.48 28.33 -9.19
N ILE A 535 -8.62 27.62 -9.22
CA ILE A 535 -9.88 28.09 -8.69
C ILE A 535 -10.17 27.34 -7.39
N MET A 536 -10.62 28.03 -6.35
CA MET A 536 -10.98 27.41 -5.09
C MET A 536 -12.34 27.91 -4.62
N LEU A 537 -13.19 27.02 -4.08
CA LEU A 537 -14.48 27.38 -3.47
C LEU A 537 -14.37 27.61 -1.96
N SER A 538 -13.26 27.19 -1.35
CA SER A 538 -12.94 27.40 0.07
C SER A 538 -11.45 27.61 0.24
N MET A 539 -11.06 28.40 1.23
CA MET A 539 -9.65 28.55 1.65
C MET A 539 -9.24 27.51 2.72
N LEU A 540 -10.15 26.68 3.22
CA LEU A 540 -9.87 25.67 4.26
C LEU A 540 -9.05 26.22 5.44
N GLY A 541 -9.36 27.44 5.88
CA GLY A 541 -8.61 28.10 6.95
C GLY A 541 -7.20 28.61 6.59
N HIS A 542 -6.72 28.36 5.36
CA HIS A 542 -5.42 28.86 4.90
C HIS A 542 -5.42 30.39 4.79
N THR A 543 -4.36 31.03 5.29
CA THR A 543 -4.24 32.51 5.33
C THR A 543 -2.97 33.04 4.69
N LYS A 544 -2.01 32.15 4.37
CA LYS A 544 -0.69 32.49 3.81
C LYS A 544 -0.45 31.85 2.45
N ASP A 545 -0.97 30.67 2.24
CA ASP A 545 -0.83 29.84 1.04
C ASP A 545 -2.12 29.09 0.76
N PHE A 546 -2.10 28.19 -0.23
CA PHE A 546 -3.13 27.19 -0.45
C PHE A 546 -2.52 25.99 -1.20
N PRO A 547 -2.92 24.73 -0.93
CA PRO A 547 -2.35 23.57 -1.61
C PRO A 547 -2.55 23.60 -3.13
N GLY A 548 -1.44 23.52 -3.89
CA GLY A 548 -1.45 23.34 -5.35
C GLY A 548 -1.45 21.88 -5.78
N VAL A 549 -1.25 20.96 -4.83
CA VAL A 549 -1.17 19.52 -5.07
C VAL A 549 -1.86 18.73 -3.95
N ALA A 550 -2.48 17.62 -4.31
CA ALA A 550 -3.26 16.78 -3.41
C ALA A 550 -2.81 15.30 -3.42
N TYR A 551 -3.25 14.56 -2.41
CA TYR A 551 -3.15 13.10 -2.39
C TYR A 551 -4.24 12.48 -3.28
N PHE A 552 -3.87 11.44 -4.03
CA PHE A 552 -4.80 10.76 -4.93
C PHE A 552 -6.08 10.25 -4.23
N LYS A 553 -5.98 9.72 -3.03
CA LYS A 553 -7.13 9.22 -2.27
C LYS A 553 -8.16 10.30 -1.95
N GLN A 554 -7.77 11.57 -1.94
CA GLN A 554 -8.62 12.72 -1.67
C GLN A 554 -9.16 13.38 -2.94
N LEU A 555 -8.93 12.79 -4.12
CA LEU A 555 -9.29 13.37 -5.41
C LEU A 555 -10.77 13.76 -5.51
N GLY A 556 -11.68 12.93 -4.95
CA GLY A 556 -13.12 13.20 -4.93
C GLY A 556 -13.49 14.51 -4.25
N VAL A 557 -12.79 14.84 -3.16
CA VAL A 557 -12.98 16.08 -2.40
C VAL A 557 -12.37 17.27 -3.13
N TRP A 558 -11.11 17.10 -3.56
CA TRP A 558 -10.36 18.21 -4.17
C TRP A 558 -10.95 18.70 -5.50
N LYS A 559 -11.52 17.81 -6.33
CA LYS A 559 -12.19 18.22 -7.58
C LYS A 559 -13.38 19.15 -7.35
N ASP A 560 -14.07 19.04 -6.19
CA ASP A 560 -15.22 19.86 -5.84
C ASP A 560 -14.78 21.17 -5.19
N ILE A 561 -13.71 21.15 -4.36
CA ILE A 561 -13.15 22.35 -3.74
C ILE A 561 -12.40 23.19 -4.77
N CYS A 562 -11.69 22.53 -5.69
CA CYS A 562 -10.90 23.17 -6.75
C CYS A 562 -11.48 22.81 -8.11
N PRO A 563 -12.52 23.51 -8.59
CA PRO A 563 -13.13 23.26 -9.90
C PRO A 563 -12.14 23.48 -11.04
N ASN A 564 -12.38 22.78 -12.16
CA ASN A 564 -11.54 22.88 -13.33
C ASN A 564 -11.48 24.31 -13.90
N PRO A 565 -10.31 24.96 -13.97
CA PRO A 565 -10.18 26.29 -14.57
C PRO A 565 -10.69 26.37 -16.02
N ASN A 566 -10.67 25.26 -16.76
CA ASN A 566 -11.19 25.21 -18.12
C ASN A 566 -12.72 25.42 -18.23
N LEU A 567 -13.46 25.38 -17.13
CA LEU A 567 -14.87 25.79 -17.11
C LEU A 567 -15.04 27.26 -17.51
N LEU A 568 -14.02 28.10 -17.22
CA LEU A 568 -14.01 29.52 -17.59
C LEU A 568 -13.55 29.73 -19.04
N PHE A 569 -12.47 29.06 -19.47
CA PHE A 569 -11.82 29.31 -20.76
C PHE A 569 -12.37 28.46 -21.91
N LYS A 570 -12.96 27.29 -21.63
CA LYS A 570 -13.61 26.39 -22.59
C LYS A 570 -12.75 26.01 -23.79
N THR A 571 -11.42 25.98 -23.58
CA THR A 571 -10.48 25.64 -24.65
C THR A 571 -10.26 24.14 -24.76
N GLU A 572 -10.22 23.63 -26.01
CA GLU A 572 -10.03 22.20 -26.30
C GLU A 572 -8.68 21.67 -25.75
N GLY A 573 -7.63 22.47 -25.84
CA GLY A 573 -6.28 22.10 -25.39
C GLY A 573 -6.14 21.89 -23.87
N LEU A 574 -7.09 22.34 -23.07
CA LEU A 574 -7.13 22.08 -21.60
C LEU A 574 -8.04 20.90 -21.22
N LYS A 575 -8.71 20.27 -22.16
CA LYS A 575 -9.45 19.04 -21.87
C LYS A 575 -8.46 17.90 -21.61
N ASN A 576 -8.66 17.19 -20.50
CA ASN A 576 -7.88 16.00 -20.23
C ASN A 576 -8.18 14.94 -21.30
N PRO A 577 -7.16 14.34 -21.92
CA PRO A 577 -7.38 13.26 -22.86
C PRO A 577 -8.04 12.08 -22.15
N ASN A 578 -8.93 11.35 -22.85
CA ASN A 578 -9.50 10.13 -22.33
C ASN A 578 -8.39 9.14 -21.99
N LYS A 579 -8.30 8.75 -20.72
CA LYS A 579 -7.30 7.78 -20.26
C LYS A 579 -7.92 6.39 -20.22
N THR A 580 -7.21 5.40 -20.79
CA THR A 580 -7.55 3.97 -20.67
C THR A 580 -7.66 3.58 -19.20
N THR A 581 -8.74 2.92 -18.81
CA THR A 581 -8.94 2.44 -17.43
C THR A 581 -8.18 1.13 -17.17
N ASN A 582 -8.05 0.73 -15.91
CA ASN A 582 -7.49 -0.58 -15.56
C ASN A 582 -8.42 -1.71 -16.05
N GLU A 583 -9.72 -1.50 -15.99
CA GLU A 583 -10.76 -2.42 -16.48
C GLU A 583 -10.64 -2.64 -17.99
N ASP A 584 -10.39 -1.59 -18.77
CA ASP A 584 -10.13 -1.68 -20.20
C ASP A 584 -8.88 -2.53 -20.50
N LEU A 585 -7.79 -2.29 -19.75
CA LEU A 585 -6.54 -3.04 -19.90
C LEU A 585 -6.72 -4.52 -19.55
N ILE A 586 -7.44 -4.82 -18.46
CA ILE A 586 -7.73 -6.19 -18.02
C ILE A 586 -8.62 -6.88 -19.05
N SER A 587 -9.66 -6.19 -19.54
CA SER A 587 -10.59 -6.72 -20.56
C SER A 587 -9.87 -7.01 -21.87
N TYR A 588 -8.99 -6.10 -22.32
CA TYR A 588 -8.16 -6.30 -23.49
C TYR A 588 -7.22 -7.51 -23.34
N ARG A 589 -6.53 -7.61 -22.17
CA ARG A 589 -5.66 -8.77 -21.88
C ARG A 589 -6.42 -10.09 -21.95
N LYS A 590 -7.60 -10.16 -21.33
CA LYS A 590 -8.44 -11.38 -21.33
C LYS A 590 -8.84 -11.80 -22.73
N LYS A 591 -9.03 -10.84 -23.65
CA LYS A 591 -9.51 -11.09 -25.02
C LYS A 591 -8.37 -11.42 -25.99
N TYR A 592 -7.25 -10.72 -25.90
CA TYR A 592 -6.24 -10.72 -26.96
C TYR A 592 -4.87 -11.25 -26.53
N LEU A 593 -4.57 -11.40 -25.24
CA LEU A 593 -3.31 -11.96 -24.78
C LEU A 593 -3.49 -13.40 -24.30
N GLY A 594 -2.40 -14.17 -24.31
CA GLY A 594 -2.42 -15.56 -23.89
C GLY A 594 -2.91 -15.72 -22.45
N LYS A 595 -3.87 -16.63 -22.22
CA LYS A 595 -4.45 -16.86 -20.88
C LYS A 595 -3.44 -17.35 -19.86
N SER A 596 -2.30 -17.88 -20.28
CA SER A 596 -1.18 -18.30 -19.41
C SER A 596 -0.34 -17.14 -18.89
N LEU A 597 -0.52 -15.90 -19.40
CA LEU A 597 0.13 -14.70 -18.87
C LEU A 597 -0.59 -14.23 -17.60
N SER A 598 -0.13 -14.68 -16.44
CA SER A 598 -0.68 -14.29 -15.12
C SER A 598 -0.35 -12.85 -14.76
N LEU A 599 -1.17 -12.28 -13.87
CA LEU A 599 -0.90 -11.03 -13.17
C LEU A 599 -0.40 -11.35 -11.75
N GLN A 600 0.46 -10.49 -11.21
CA GLN A 600 1.22 -10.80 -9.99
C GLN A 600 0.37 -10.79 -8.71
N TYR A 601 -0.59 -9.85 -8.59
CA TYR A 601 -1.34 -9.64 -7.35
C TYR A 601 -2.84 -9.87 -7.54
N LYS A 602 -3.57 -10.18 -6.45
CA LYS A 602 -5.03 -10.31 -6.45
C LYS A 602 -5.70 -9.04 -6.99
N THR A 603 -5.17 -7.87 -6.60
CA THR A 603 -5.53 -6.57 -7.19
C THR A 603 -4.38 -6.11 -8.07
N PRO A 604 -4.51 -6.20 -9.41
CA PRO A 604 -3.45 -5.81 -10.34
C PRO A 604 -3.10 -4.33 -10.26
N ILE A 605 -1.82 -4.02 -10.39
CA ILE A 605 -1.30 -2.65 -10.38
C ILE A 605 -0.89 -2.26 -11.80
N ARG A 606 -1.21 -1.03 -12.21
CA ARG A 606 -0.76 -0.44 -13.46
C ARG A 606 0.51 0.38 -13.20
N MET A 607 1.67 -0.20 -13.47
CA MET A 607 2.96 0.49 -13.38
C MET A 607 3.21 1.29 -14.66
N VAL A 608 3.61 2.55 -14.52
CA VAL A 608 3.82 3.48 -15.65
C VAL A 608 5.20 4.12 -15.67
N ARG A 609 5.91 4.16 -14.54
CA ARG A 609 7.27 4.71 -14.42
C ARG A 609 8.10 3.91 -13.43
N GLY A 610 9.41 3.93 -13.62
CA GLY A 610 10.38 3.45 -12.64
C GLY A 610 11.39 4.53 -12.32
N ALA A 611 12.00 4.48 -11.14
CA ALA A 611 13.11 5.37 -10.73
C ALA A 611 13.94 4.68 -9.65
N GLY A 612 15.20 4.36 -9.94
CA GLY A 612 16.07 3.65 -9.02
C GLY A 612 15.46 2.32 -8.55
N GLN A 613 15.22 2.18 -7.27
CA GLN A 613 14.60 0.99 -6.67
C GLN A 613 13.06 1.08 -6.53
N TYR A 614 12.42 2.07 -7.16
CA TYR A 614 10.98 2.26 -7.07
C TYR A 614 10.28 2.09 -8.42
N LEU A 615 9.07 1.55 -8.38
CA LEU A 615 8.09 1.61 -9.46
C LEU A 615 6.96 2.55 -9.06
N MET A 616 6.35 3.22 -10.04
CA MET A 616 5.25 4.16 -9.82
C MET A 616 4.04 3.74 -10.63
N ASP A 617 2.86 3.79 -10.01
CA ASP A 617 1.60 3.57 -10.68
C ASP A 617 1.11 4.83 -11.44
N GLN A 618 -0.03 4.73 -12.09
CA GLN A 618 -0.64 5.83 -12.86
C GLN A 618 -1.05 7.05 -12.03
N TYR A 619 -1.04 6.93 -10.71
CA TYR A 619 -1.35 8.02 -9.78
C TYR A 619 -0.09 8.62 -9.14
N GLY A 620 1.09 8.09 -9.48
CA GLY A 620 2.36 8.51 -8.92
C GLY A 620 2.68 7.90 -7.55
N GLN A 621 1.88 6.93 -7.08
CA GLN A 621 2.19 6.19 -5.87
C GLN A 621 3.44 5.34 -6.10
N LYS A 622 4.42 5.49 -5.20
CA LYS A 622 5.68 4.77 -5.24
C LYS A 622 5.56 3.40 -4.58
N TYR A 623 6.15 2.40 -5.22
CA TYR A 623 6.28 1.04 -4.69
C TYR A 623 7.76 0.66 -4.64
N LEU A 624 8.25 0.29 -3.46
CA LEU A 624 9.61 -0.23 -3.29
C LEU A 624 9.71 -1.61 -3.94
N ASP A 625 10.61 -1.75 -4.92
CA ASP A 625 10.78 -2.98 -5.68
C ASP A 625 11.77 -3.91 -4.98
N THR A 626 11.28 -5.02 -4.45
CA THR A 626 12.14 -6.04 -3.84
C THR A 626 12.27 -7.32 -4.66
N VAL A 627 11.71 -7.36 -5.89
CA VAL A 627 11.60 -8.61 -6.68
C VAL A 627 12.11 -8.54 -8.10
N ASN A 628 12.18 -7.36 -8.74
CA ASN A 628 12.52 -7.26 -10.15
C ASN A 628 14.03 -7.18 -10.39
N ASN A 629 14.71 -8.30 -10.28
CA ASN A 629 16.15 -8.41 -10.49
C ASN A 629 16.62 -8.08 -11.93
N VAL A 630 15.72 -7.85 -12.87
CA VAL A 630 16.06 -7.41 -14.24
C VAL A 630 16.50 -5.95 -14.30
N ALA A 631 15.97 -5.08 -13.44
CA ALA A 631 16.40 -3.68 -13.32
C ALA A 631 17.65 -3.55 -12.43
N HIS A 632 18.70 -4.22 -12.82
CA HIS A 632 19.86 -4.49 -11.99
C HIS A 632 20.48 -3.25 -11.32
N VAL A 633 20.81 -2.22 -12.12
CA VAL A 633 21.39 -0.97 -11.65
C VAL A 633 20.33 0.12 -11.41
N GLY A 634 19.08 -0.30 -11.19
CA GLY A 634 17.93 0.57 -10.96
C GLY A 634 17.09 0.82 -12.20
N HIS A 635 15.78 1.01 -11.97
CA HIS A 635 14.86 1.43 -13.01
C HIS A 635 15.26 2.81 -13.54
N GLU A 636 15.11 3.02 -14.86
CA GLU A 636 15.40 4.31 -15.50
C GLU A 636 16.86 4.83 -15.22
N ASN A 637 17.84 3.92 -15.03
CA ASN A 637 19.22 4.36 -14.80
C ASN A 637 19.70 5.26 -15.94
N TYR A 638 20.15 6.47 -15.60
CA TYR A 638 20.45 7.50 -16.59
C TYR A 638 21.55 7.09 -17.57
N ALA A 639 22.65 6.48 -17.10
CA ALA A 639 23.74 6.05 -17.95
C ALA A 639 23.29 5.00 -18.98
N VAL A 640 22.49 4.04 -18.53
CA VAL A 640 21.95 2.95 -19.35
C VAL A 640 20.95 3.50 -20.40
N VAL A 641 20.01 4.34 -19.97
CA VAL A 641 19.02 4.98 -20.86
C VAL A 641 19.72 5.86 -21.88
N LYS A 642 20.72 6.64 -21.48
CA LYS A 642 21.50 7.51 -22.34
C LYS A 642 22.24 6.69 -23.41
N ALA A 643 22.98 5.66 -23.02
CA ALA A 643 23.74 4.81 -23.94
C ALA A 643 22.83 4.19 -25.00
N GLY A 644 21.66 3.66 -24.58
CA GLY A 644 20.69 3.07 -25.52
C GLY A 644 20.09 4.09 -26.47
N LYS A 645 19.70 5.28 -26.02
CA LYS A 645 19.15 6.36 -26.84
C LYS A 645 20.17 6.85 -27.89
N GLU A 646 21.40 7.11 -27.46
CA GLU A 646 22.46 7.64 -28.32
C GLU A 646 22.83 6.63 -29.42
N GLN A 647 23.03 5.37 -29.05
CA GLN A 647 23.37 4.34 -30.04
C GLN A 647 22.22 4.02 -31.00
N MET A 648 20.98 4.01 -30.51
CA MET A 648 19.79 3.79 -31.37
C MET A 648 19.62 4.92 -32.39
N ALA A 649 20.02 6.16 -32.05
CA ALA A 649 20.01 7.28 -32.98
C ALA A 649 21.08 7.21 -34.07
N LEU A 650 22.14 6.41 -33.88
CA LEU A 650 23.25 6.26 -34.84
C LEU A 650 23.03 5.02 -35.72
N LEU A 651 23.00 3.85 -35.11
CA LEU A 651 22.93 2.58 -35.84
C LEU A 651 22.53 1.46 -34.90
N ASN A 652 21.59 0.61 -35.35
CA ASN A 652 21.40 -0.71 -34.79
C ASN A 652 21.34 -1.74 -35.91
N THR A 653 22.24 -2.73 -35.91
CA THR A 653 22.36 -3.78 -36.93
C THR A 653 22.88 -5.07 -36.31
N ASN A 654 23.05 -6.11 -37.11
CA ASN A 654 23.52 -7.41 -36.64
C ASN A 654 25.08 -7.46 -36.51
N SER A 655 25.58 -8.48 -35.82
CA SER A 655 27.00 -8.68 -35.51
C SER A 655 27.85 -9.13 -36.70
N ARG A 656 27.30 -9.29 -37.93
CA ARG A 656 28.06 -9.61 -39.13
C ARG A 656 28.90 -8.43 -39.65
N TYR A 657 28.59 -7.22 -39.20
CA TYR A 657 29.38 -6.03 -39.49
C TYR A 657 30.25 -5.67 -38.30
N LEU A 658 31.44 -5.19 -38.57
CA LEU A 658 32.36 -4.75 -37.51
C LEU A 658 31.78 -3.51 -36.82
N HIS A 659 31.83 -3.55 -35.49
CA HIS A 659 31.40 -2.46 -34.63
C HIS A 659 32.12 -2.54 -33.27
N GLU A 660 32.59 -1.38 -32.76
CA GLU A 660 33.38 -1.30 -31.55
C GLU A 660 32.61 -1.73 -30.30
N ASN A 661 31.29 -1.44 -30.20
CA ASN A 661 30.50 -1.70 -29.00
C ASN A 661 30.50 -3.18 -28.58
N ILE A 662 30.55 -4.12 -29.54
CA ILE A 662 30.60 -5.54 -29.20
C ILE A 662 31.95 -5.90 -28.52
N ASN A 663 33.03 -5.29 -28.99
CA ASN A 663 34.35 -5.48 -28.39
C ASN A 663 34.45 -4.85 -27.01
N GLU A 664 33.84 -3.64 -26.83
CA GLU A 664 33.78 -2.98 -25.53
C GLU A 664 33.03 -3.81 -24.51
N LEU A 665 31.84 -4.29 -24.86
CA LEU A 665 31.08 -5.18 -23.96
C LEU A 665 31.83 -6.48 -23.66
N ALA A 666 32.47 -7.08 -24.68
CA ALA A 666 33.26 -8.29 -24.49
C ALA A 666 34.41 -8.05 -23.51
N ASN A 667 35.14 -6.96 -23.66
CA ASN A 667 36.23 -6.63 -22.74
C ASN A 667 35.74 -6.40 -21.31
N GLU A 668 34.67 -5.62 -21.11
CA GLU A 668 34.10 -5.37 -19.77
C GLU A 668 33.66 -6.69 -19.10
N LEU A 669 33.09 -7.64 -19.86
CA LEU A 669 32.71 -8.97 -19.33
C LEU A 669 33.93 -9.82 -19.02
N LEU A 670 34.90 -9.93 -19.93
CA LEU A 670 36.09 -10.75 -19.74
C LEU A 670 36.94 -10.28 -18.55
N GLU A 671 36.98 -8.97 -18.25
CA GLU A 671 37.63 -8.46 -17.04
C GLU A 671 37.02 -9.01 -15.73
N THR A 672 35.77 -9.46 -15.76
CA THR A 672 35.07 -9.99 -14.57
C THR A 672 35.12 -11.53 -14.47
N LEU A 673 35.50 -12.20 -15.54
CA LEU A 673 35.53 -13.66 -15.63
C LEU A 673 36.95 -14.22 -15.36
N PRO A 674 37.07 -15.47 -14.89
CA PRO A 674 38.34 -16.18 -14.85
C PRO A 674 38.94 -16.29 -16.26
N PRO A 675 40.29 -16.29 -16.40
CA PRO A 675 40.96 -16.34 -17.72
C PRO A 675 40.60 -17.56 -18.58
N GLU A 676 40.17 -18.64 -17.95
CA GLU A 676 39.74 -19.88 -18.63
C GLU A 676 38.48 -19.68 -19.48
N LEU A 677 37.62 -18.76 -19.07
CA LEU A 677 36.37 -18.40 -19.74
C LEU A 677 36.58 -17.23 -20.72
N SER A 678 37.30 -17.48 -21.79
CA SER A 678 37.90 -16.48 -22.67
C SER A 678 37.13 -16.19 -23.94
N VAL A 679 36.06 -16.93 -24.25
CA VAL A 679 35.28 -16.76 -25.49
C VAL A 679 33.82 -16.46 -25.17
N LEU A 680 33.29 -15.41 -25.83
CA LEU A 680 31.93 -14.92 -25.62
C LEU A 680 31.05 -15.10 -26.86
N HIS A 681 29.78 -15.46 -26.62
CA HIS A 681 28.72 -15.42 -27.62
C HIS A 681 27.56 -14.59 -27.06
N PHE A 682 27.06 -13.61 -27.83
CA PHE A 682 25.96 -12.75 -27.40
C PHE A 682 24.61 -13.24 -27.95
N VAL A 683 23.61 -13.24 -27.09
CA VAL A 683 22.22 -13.61 -27.36
C VAL A 683 21.26 -12.61 -26.68
N ASN A 684 19.94 -12.85 -26.68
CA ASN A 684 18.98 -11.83 -26.25
C ASN A 684 18.24 -12.22 -24.93
N SER A 685 18.35 -13.46 -24.50
CA SER A 685 17.65 -13.94 -23.28
C SER A 685 18.42 -15.07 -22.62
N GLY A 686 18.14 -15.30 -21.34
CA GLY A 686 18.69 -16.46 -20.60
C GLY A 686 18.28 -17.80 -21.24
N SER A 687 17.07 -17.88 -21.82
CA SER A 687 16.63 -19.08 -22.56
C SER A 687 17.50 -19.32 -23.77
N GLU A 688 17.79 -18.30 -24.59
CA GLU A 688 18.73 -18.46 -25.73
C GLU A 688 20.15 -18.80 -25.26
N ALA A 689 20.60 -18.24 -24.13
CA ALA A 689 21.92 -18.55 -23.58
C ALA A 689 22.03 -20.03 -23.18
N ASN A 690 21.03 -20.56 -22.46
CA ASN A 690 21.00 -21.96 -22.05
C ASN A 690 20.80 -22.92 -23.26
N GLU A 691 19.95 -22.56 -24.23
CA GLU A 691 19.83 -23.31 -25.50
C GLU A 691 21.18 -23.39 -26.21
N LEU A 692 21.90 -22.26 -26.30
CA LEU A 692 23.22 -22.23 -26.93
C LEU A 692 24.24 -23.07 -26.13
N ALA A 693 24.22 -22.98 -24.81
CA ALA A 693 25.09 -23.80 -23.96
C ALA A 693 24.85 -25.31 -24.19
N ILE A 694 23.59 -25.75 -24.24
CA ILE A 694 23.23 -27.15 -24.54
C ILE A 694 23.67 -27.56 -25.95
N ARG A 695 23.52 -26.65 -26.92
CA ARG A 695 23.99 -26.87 -28.30
C ARG A 695 25.53 -27.03 -28.35
N MET A 696 26.26 -26.21 -27.56
CA MET A 696 27.72 -26.34 -27.41
C MET A 696 28.12 -27.72 -26.80
N VAL A 697 27.42 -28.12 -25.72
CA VAL A 697 27.61 -29.45 -25.10
C VAL A 697 27.49 -30.56 -26.13
N LYS A 698 26.42 -30.57 -26.91
CA LYS A 698 26.21 -31.59 -27.95
C LYS A 698 27.30 -31.56 -29.02
N ALA A 699 27.78 -30.40 -29.43
CA ALA A 699 28.84 -30.24 -30.41
C ALA A 699 30.18 -30.76 -29.86
N VAL A 700 30.46 -30.55 -28.58
CA VAL A 700 31.72 -30.91 -27.90
C VAL A 700 31.78 -32.37 -27.52
N THR A 701 30.72 -32.89 -26.90
CA THR A 701 30.68 -34.25 -26.32
C THR A 701 29.99 -35.26 -27.25
N GLY A 702 29.14 -34.83 -28.17
CA GLY A 702 28.26 -35.69 -28.95
C GLY A 702 27.03 -36.19 -28.17
N GLU A 703 26.94 -35.90 -26.87
CA GLU A 703 25.97 -36.47 -25.95
C GLU A 703 24.79 -35.53 -25.69
N ARG A 704 23.68 -36.08 -25.18
CA ARG A 704 22.44 -35.33 -24.92
C ARG A 704 21.99 -35.41 -23.47
N ASP A 705 22.56 -36.34 -22.69
CA ASP A 705 22.13 -36.58 -21.33
C ASP A 705 22.61 -35.45 -20.39
N ILE A 706 21.65 -34.76 -19.77
CA ILE A 706 21.91 -33.60 -18.91
C ILE A 706 21.43 -33.90 -17.50
N ILE A 707 22.27 -33.59 -16.51
CA ILE A 707 21.96 -33.69 -15.10
C ILE A 707 21.61 -32.28 -14.59
N ALA A 708 20.44 -32.14 -13.99
CA ALA A 708 19.94 -30.87 -13.44
C ALA A 708 19.31 -31.09 -12.06
N SER A 709 19.12 -29.99 -11.30
CA SER A 709 18.50 -30.02 -9.98
C SER A 709 17.00 -30.14 -10.04
N GLU A 710 16.42 -30.87 -9.10
CA GLU A 710 15.00 -30.69 -8.75
C GLU A 710 14.69 -29.21 -8.50
N VAL A 711 13.52 -28.74 -8.96
CA VAL A 711 13.05 -27.35 -8.92
C VAL A 711 13.96 -26.34 -9.67
N GLY A 712 14.97 -26.81 -10.43
CA GLY A 712 15.78 -25.96 -11.30
C GLY A 712 14.95 -25.31 -12.42
N TYR A 713 15.31 -24.08 -12.79
CA TYR A 713 14.66 -23.34 -13.90
C TYR A 713 15.70 -22.67 -14.79
N HIS A 714 15.74 -23.09 -16.07
CA HIS A 714 16.76 -22.65 -17.01
C HIS A 714 16.20 -21.96 -18.27
N GLY A 715 14.91 -21.66 -18.30
CA GLY A 715 14.29 -20.90 -19.39
C GLY A 715 12.94 -21.44 -19.89
N ASN A 716 12.47 -20.88 -21.01
CA ASN A 716 11.11 -21.08 -21.53
C ASN A 716 11.10 -21.54 -23.00
N SER A 717 12.21 -21.97 -23.55
CA SER A 717 12.27 -22.72 -24.83
C SER A 717 12.16 -24.21 -24.58
N ASN A 718 11.91 -25.03 -25.60
CA ASN A 718 11.67 -26.46 -25.42
C ASN A 718 12.82 -27.17 -24.70
N MET A 719 14.08 -26.98 -25.16
CA MET A 719 15.24 -27.57 -24.48
C MET A 719 15.42 -27.09 -23.04
N CYS A 720 15.14 -25.81 -22.79
CA CYS A 720 15.20 -25.26 -21.44
C CYS A 720 14.07 -25.81 -20.54
N ILE A 721 12.87 -26.02 -21.08
CA ILE A 721 11.78 -26.70 -20.34
C ILE A 721 12.14 -28.14 -20.06
N ASP A 722 12.74 -28.87 -21.01
CA ASP A 722 13.19 -30.26 -20.87
C ASP A 722 14.15 -30.46 -19.70
N ILE A 723 14.95 -29.46 -19.34
CA ILE A 723 15.90 -29.50 -18.21
C ILE A 723 15.47 -28.71 -16.97
N SER A 724 14.23 -28.20 -16.95
CA SER A 724 13.70 -27.41 -15.86
C SER A 724 12.62 -28.16 -15.08
N SER A 725 12.98 -28.85 -14.03
CA SER A 725 12.06 -29.59 -13.16
C SER A 725 10.95 -28.68 -12.62
N TYR A 726 11.25 -27.45 -12.29
CA TYR A 726 10.24 -26.44 -11.92
C TYR A 726 9.10 -26.33 -12.93
N LYS A 727 9.34 -26.61 -14.23
CA LYS A 727 8.33 -26.54 -15.30
C LYS A 727 7.70 -27.91 -15.58
N PHE A 728 8.49 -28.95 -15.85
CA PHE A 728 7.94 -30.21 -16.28
C PHE A 728 7.31 -31.03 -15.14
N ASP A 729 7.68 -30.78 -13.87
CA ASP A 729 7.03 -31.37 -12.68
C ASP A 729 5.89 -30.46 -12.17
N GLY A 730 5.83 -29.21 -12.64
CA GLY A 730 4.78 -28.26 -12.29
C GLY A 730 3.45 -28.51 -13.00
N LYS A 731 2.45 -27.68 -12.69
CA LYS A 731 1.09 -27.76 -13.27
C LYS A 731 1.12 -27.68 -14.80
N GLY A 732 0.66 -28.73 -15.47
CA GLY A 732 0.64 -28.86 -16.94
C GLY A 732 1.94 -29.42 -17.53
N GLY A 733 2.92 -29.73 -16.72
CA GLY A 733 4.13 -30.44 -17.15
C GLY A 733 3.88 -31.92 -17.42
N GLN A 734 4.85 -32.56 -18.07
CA GLN A 734 4.76 -33.96 -18.53
C GLN A 734 5.85 -34.86 -17.93
N GLY A 735 6.56 -34.36 -16.89
CA GLY A 735 7.72 -35.04 -16.32
C GLY A 735 9.00 -34.89 -17.13
N ALA A 736 10.09 -35.37 -16.58
CA ALA A 736 11.41 -35.31 -17.22
C ALA A 736 11.46 -36.15 -18.50
N PRO A 737 11.98 -35.61 -19.63
CA PRO A 737 12.25 -36.41 -20.80
C PRO A 737 13.41 -37.39 -20.54
N GLU A 738 13.56 -38.39 -21.41
CA GLU A 738 14.53 -39.52 -21.21
C GLU A 738 15.98 -39.07 -21.07
N HIS A 739 16.35 -37.95 -21.64
CA HIS A 739 17.72 -37.40 -21.63
C HIS A 739 17.97 -36.43 -20.45
N THR A 740 16.98 -36.22 -19.57
CA THR A 740 17.13 -35.38 -18.39
C THR A 740 17.14 -36.20 -17.12
N HIS A 741 18.13 -35.97 -16.30
CA HIS A 741 18.38 -36.71 -15.07
C HIS A 741 18.37 -35.74 -13.89
N ILE A 742 17.45 -35.94 -12.95
CA ILE A 742 17.21 -35.01 -11.84
C ILE A 742 17.80 -35.59 -10.56
N PHE A 743 18.62 -34.77 -9.88
CA PHE A 743 19.04 -35.04 -8.52
C PHE A 743 18.24 -34.19 -7.53
N PRO A 744 18.03 -34.63 -6.28
CA PRO A 744 17.25 -33.93 -5.29
C PRO A 744 17.75 -32.52 -5.03
N LEU A 745 16.83 -31.55 -4.79
CA LEU A 745 17.14 -30.16 -4.40
C LEU A 745 18.15 -30.17 -3.22
N PRO A 746 19.34 -29.54 -3.35
CA PRO A 746 20.36 -29.53 -2.31
C PRO A 746 20.06 -28.55 -1.18
N ASP A 747 18.88 -28.68 -0.61
CA ASP A 747 18.39 -27.88 0.51
C ASP A 747 18.80 -28.52 1.83
N ILE A 748 19.52 -27.79 2.69
CA ILE A 748 19.95 -28.24 4.03
C ILE A 748 18.92 -27.90 5.11
N PHE A 749 17.86 -27.18 4.81
CA PHE A 749 16.80 -26.84 5.77
C PHE A 749 15.65 -27.87 5.76
N ARG A 750 14.99 -28.08 4.61
CA ARG A 750 13.90 -29.08 4.45
C ARG A 750 14.22 -30.21 3.47
N GLY A 751 15.37 -30.18 2.81
CA GLY A 751 15.74 -31.15 1.80
C GLY A 751 16.07 -32.54 2.38
N LYS A 752 16.50 -33.42 1.47
CA LYS A 752 16.80 -34.84 1.75
C LYS A 752 17.94 -35.02 2.76
N TYR A 753 18.96 -34.17 2.71
CA TYR A 753 20.15 -34.26 3.59
C TYR A 753 20.38 -32.90 4.26
N ARG A 754 20.46 -32.87 5.58
CA ARG A 754 20.48 -31.67 6.42
C ARG A 754 21.67 -31.54 7.35
N ASP A 755 22.51 -32.57 7.37
CA ASP A 755 23.68 -32.67 8.27
C ASP A 755 24.94 -32.03 7.64
N GLU A 756 26.02 -31.99 8.41
CA GLU A 756 27.31 -31.41 8.00
C GLU A 756 27.91 -32.06 6.73
N ASN A 757 27.50 -33.29 6.42
CA ASN A 757 27.93 -34.05 5.26
C ASN A 757 26.97 -33.94 4.06
N ALA A 758 25.97 -33.04 4.14
CA ALA A 758 24.98 -32.88 3.09
C ALA A 758 25.61 -32.62 1.72
N GLY A 759 26.66 -31.81 1.62
CA GLY A 759 27.38 -31.58 0.36
C GLY A 759 27.88 -32.86 -0.30
N SER A 760 28.55 -33.73 0.46
CA SER A 760 29.03 -35.04 -0.06
C SER A 760 27.85 -35.96 -0.42
N LYS A 761 26.78 -35.99 0.37
CA LYS A 761 25.61 -36.83 0.10
C LYS A 761 24.87 -36.40 -1.16
N TYR A 762 24.69 -35.11 -1.37
CA TYR A 762 24.12 -34.59 -2.63
C TYR A 762 25.03 -34.83 -3.82
N THR A 763 26.34 -34.79 -3.64
CA THR A 763 27.28 -35.23 -4.69
C THR A 763 27.10 -36.70 -5.07
N GLN A 764 26.81 -37.57 -4.09
CA GLN A 764 26.50 -38.98 -4.37
C GLN A 764 25.21 -39.14 -5.19
N GLU A 765 24.20 -38.24 -5.01
CA GLU A 765 23.03 -38.26 -5.86
C GLU A 765 23.39 -37.91 -7.32
N VAL A 766 24.28 -36.92 -7.54
CA VAL A 766 24.80 -36.60 -8.86
C VAL A 766 25.56 -37.81 -9.44
N GLN A 767 26.41 -38.48 -8.65
CA GLN A 767 27.13 -39.72 -9.05
C GLN A 767 26.16 -40.84 -9.43
N PHE A 768 25.08 -40.99 -8.66
CA PHE A 768 24.02 -41.96 -8.97
C PHE A 768 23.39 -41.71 -10.35
N GLN A 769 23.16 -40.44 -10.72
CA GLN A 769 22.65 -40.09 -12.06
C GLN A 769 23.67 -40.42 -13.15
N ILE A 770 24.98 -40.16 -12.92
CA ILE A 770 26.07 -40.53 -13.84
C ILE A 770 26.05 -42.04 -14.09
N ASP A 771 26.05 -42.84 -13.01
CA ASP A 771 26.04 -44.29 -13.06
C ASP A 771 24.79 -44.84 -13.78
N SER A 772 23.63 -44.19 -13.56
CA SER A 772 22.37 -44.54 -14.22
C SER A 772 22.42 -44.31 -15.76
N ILE A 773 23.04 -43.21 -16.17
CA ILE A 773 23.26 -42.90 -17.59
C ILE A 773 24.19 -43.99 -18.23
N HIS A 774 25.30 -44.26 -17.58
CA HIS A 774 26.28 -45.26 -18.06
C HIS A 774 25.68 -46.69 -18.14
N LYS A 775 24.82 -47.08 -17.17
CA LYS A 775 24.08 -48.35 -17.22
C LYS A 775 23.18 -48.51 -18.44
N LYS A 776 22.69 -47.39 -18.99
CA LYS A 776 21.87 -47.33 -20.20
C LYS A 776 22.75 -47.34 -21.49
N GLY A 777 24.08 -47.46 -21.37
CA GLY A 777 25.02 -47.39 -22.49
C GLY A 777 25.18 -46.00 -23.09
N ARG A 778 24.87 -44.95 -22.36
CA ARG A 778 24.98 -43.56 -22.74
C ARG A 778 26.06 -42.85 -21.91
N SER A 779 26.43 -41.66 -22.30
CA SER A 779 27.40 -40.84 -21.58
C SER A 779 26.81 -39.50 -21.17
N VAL A 780 27.36 -38.89 -20.14
CA VAL A 780 26.94 -37.58 -19.64
C VAL A 780 27.35 -36.49 -20.61
N GLY A 781 26.41 -35.67 -21.09
CA GLY A 781 26.69 -34.50 -21.85
C GLY A 781 27.06 -33.30 -20.97
N ALA A 782 26.21 -32.98 -20.00
CA ALA A 782 26.48 -31.88 -19.07
C ALA A 782 25.78 -32.01 -17.72
N PHE A 783 26.25 -31.16 -16.80
CA PHE A 783 25.61 -30.78 -15.56
C PHE A 783 25.31 -29.28 -15.61
N ILE A 784 24.08 -28.90 -15.34
CA ILE A 784 23.66 -27.49 -15.29
C ILE A 784 23.06 -27.14 -13.93
N ILE A 785 23.47 -26.01 -13.36
CA ILE A 785 22.95 -25.53 -12.07
C ILE A 785 23.06 -24.01 -11.94
N GLU A 786 22.08 -23.41 -11.25
CA GLU A 786 22.18 -22.05 -10.70
C GLU A 786 23.05 -22.12 -9.43
N PRO A 787 24.05 -21.23 -9.24
CA PRO A 787 24.90 -21.24 -8.03
C PRO A 787 24.14 -20.94 -6.74
N ILE A 788 23.03 -20.24 -6.82
CA ILE A 788 21.98 -20.18 -5.80
C ILE A 788 20.67 -20.49 -6.52
N ILE A 789 20.02 -21.59 -6.15
CA ILE A 789 18.84 -22.08 -6.88
C ILE A 789 17.64 -21.18 -6.56
N SER A 790 17.24 -20.38 -7.52
CA SER A 790 16.26 -19.30 -7.31
C SER A 790 14.83 -19.84 -7.14
N CYS A 791 14.33 -20.61 -8.10
CA CYS A 791 12.98 -21.17 -8.04
C CYS A 791 12.84 -22.25 -6.93
N GLY A 792 13.93 -22.82 -6.47
CA GLY A 792 13.98 -23.67 -5.28
C GLY A 792 13.79 -22.92 -3.95
N GLY A 793 13.78 -21.58 -3.98
CA GLY A 793 13.64 -20.74 -2.79
C GLY A 793 14.96 -20.16 -2.29
N GLN A 794 15.80 -19.68 -3.18
CA GLN A 794 17.12 -19.06 -2.91
C GLN A 794 18.07 -20.00 -2.15
N ILE A 795 18.13 -21.27 -2.60
CA ILE A 795 18.95 -22.32 -1.95
C ILE A 795 20.42 -22.09 -2.24
N GLU A 796 21.18 -21.81 -1.19
CA GLU A 796 22.65 -21.83 -1.23
C GLU A 796 23.13 -23.30 -1.31
N LEU A 797 24.11 -23.58 -2.19
CA LEU A 797 24.61 -24.95 -2.35
C LEU A 797 25.46 -25.38 -1.12
N PRO A 798 25.30 -26.60 -0.62
CA PRO A 798 26.05 -27.09 0.53
C PRO A 798 27.56 -27.09 0.28
N LYS A 799 28.35 -26.86 1.34
CA LYS A 799 29.81 -26.80 1.27
C LYS A 799 30.39 -28.03 0.60
N GLY A 800 31.27 -27.82 -0.37
CA GLY A 800 31.98 -28.89 -1.09
C GLY A 800 31.14 -29.59 -2.17
N PHE A 801 29.84 -29.36 -2.26
CA PHE A 801 28.96 -30.02 -3.23
C PHE A 801 29.38 -29.69 -4.67
N LEU A 802 29.44 -28.40 -5.02
CA LEU A 802 29.64 -27.99 -6.41
C LEU A 802 31.01 -28.40 -6.96
N SER A 803 32.06 -28.26 -6.16
CA SER A 803 33.43 -28.67 -6.55
C SER A 803 33.54 -30.18 -6.81
N GLN A 804 32.93 -31.00 -5.95
CA GLN A 804 32.93 -32.45 -6.13
C GLN A 804 32.03 -32.88 -7.30
N ALA A 805 30.88 -32.27 -7.46
CA ALA A 805 29.98 -32.53 -8.59
C ALA A 805 30.67 -32.21 -9.93
N TYR A 806 31.33 -31.07 -10.05
CA TYR A 806 32.09 -30.72 -11.25
C TYR A 806 33.21 -31.70 -11.56
N ALA A 807 33.94 -32.15 -10.52
CA ALA A 807 34.98 -33.18 -10.68
C ALA A 807 34.41 -34.49 -11.22
N ASN A 808 33.28 -34.96 -10.67
CA ASN A 808 32.64 -36.21 -11.09
C ASN A 808 32.10 -36.12 -12.53
N ILE A 809 31.48 -35.00 -12.91
CA ILE A 809 30.97 -34.76 -14.25
C ILE A 809 32.08 -34.75 -15.29
N ARG A 810 33.17 -34.04 -15.03
CA ARG A 810 34.36 -34.02 -15.92
C ARG A 810 35.01 -35.37 -16.03
N ALA A 811 35.12 -36.11 -14.94
CA ALA A 811 35.62 -37.51 -14.97
C ALA A 811 34.73 -38.43 -15.82
N ALA A 812 33.44 -38.16 -15.92
CA ALA A 812 32.50 -38.86 -16.78
C ALA A 812 32.47 -38.33 -18.25
N GLY A 813 33.29 -37.33 -18.61
CA GLY A 813 33.40 -36.75 -19.94
C GLY A 813 32.38 -35.64 -20.23
N GLY A 814 31.57 -35.23 -19.25
CA GLY A 814 30.56 -34.16 -19.38
C GLY A 814 31.13 -32.76 -19.11
N LEU A 815 30.40 -31.73 -19.51
CA LEU A 815 30.69 -30.32 -19.26
C LEU A 815 29.88 -29.76 -18.09
N CYS A 816 30.46 -28.77 -17.41
CA CYS A 816 29.82 -28.09 -16.29
C CYS A 816 29.30 -26.70 -16.74
N ILE A 817 27.99 -26.44 -16.62
CA ILE A 817 27.34 -25.18 -16.96
C ILE A 817 26.90 -24.48 -15.67
N SER A 818 27.38 -23.26 -15.45
CA SER A 818 26.84 -22.36 -14.43
C SER A 818 25.81 -21.42 -15.03
N ASP A 819 24.56 -21.49 -14.53
CA ASP A 819 23.50 -20.58 -14.90
C ASP A 819 23.50 -19.34 -14.00
N GLU A 820 24.11 -18.25 -14.50
CA GLU A 820 24.27 -16.97 -13.81
C GLU A 820 23.15 -15.98 -14.14
N VAL A 821 22.11 -16.41 -14.84
CA VAL A 821 21.04 -15.54 -15.37
C VAL A 821 20.33 -14.76 -14.26
N GLN A 822 20.32 -15.23 -13.03
CA GLN A 822 19.71 -14.54 -11.89
C GLN A 822 20.71 -14.04 -10.85
N VAL A 823 21.84 -14.71 -10.70
CA VAL A 823 22.76 -14.55 -9.56
C VAL A 823 23.93 -13.62 -9.89
N GLY A 824 24.32 -13.53 -11.16
CA GLY A 824 25.52 -12.84 -11.60
C GLY A 824 25.51 -11.31 -11.52
N CYS A 825 26.56 -10.71 -12.04
CA CYS A 825 26.80 -9.26 -12.14
C CYS A 825 26.90 -8.54 -10.78
N GLY A 826 27.55 -9.15 -9.79
CA GLY A 826 27.84 -8.52 -8.49
C GLY A 826 26.68 -8.53 -7.48
N ARG A 827 25.51 -9.12 -7.81
CA ARG A 827 24.33 -9.15 -6.94
C ARG A 827 24.58 -9.85 -5.60
N VAL A 828 25.36 -10.92 -5.58
CA VAL A 828 25.71 -11.65 -4.36
C VAL A 828 26.72 -10.93 -3.46
N GLY A 829 27.25 -9.80 -3.91
CA GLY A 829 28.11 -8.90 -3.15
C GLY A 829 29.52 -9.45 -2.93
N LYS A 830 29.67 -10.64 -2.38
CA LYS A 830 30.96 -11.26 -2.06
C LYS A 830 31.80 -11.55 -3.29
N THR A 831 31.18 -11.95 -4.38
CA THR A 831 31.80 -12.22 -5.67
C THR A 831 31.03 -11.56 -6.81
N PHE A 832 31.61 -11.44 -7.99
CA PHE A 832 30.92 -10.88 -9.15
C PHE A 832 29.99 -11.92 -9.80
N TRP A 833 30.44 -13.20 -9.85
CA TRP A 833 29.67 -14.34 -10.35
C TRP A 833 29.37 -15.31 -9.21
N GLY A 834 28.20 -15.94 -9.24
CA GLY A 834 27.78 -16.84 -8.18
C GLY A 834 28.63 -18.11 -8.04
N PHE A 835 29.14 -18.66 -9.15
CA PHE A 835 30.02 -19.85 -9.11
C PHE A 835 31.32 -19.60 -8.31
N GLN A 836 31.80 -18.35 -8.27
CA GLN A 836 32.98 -17.95 -7.53
C GLN A 836 32.79 -18.09 -5.99
N LEU A 837 31.56 -18.17 -5.49
CA LEU A 837 31.27 -18.45 -4.08
C LEU A 837 31.77 -19.81 -3.64
N TYR A 838 31.99 -20.73 -4.59
CA TYR A 838 32.31 -22.14 -4.35
C TYR A 838 33.70 -22.49 -4.84
N ASP A 839 34.55 -21.52 -5.21
CA ASP A 839 35.93 -21.69 -5.69
C ASP A 839 36.01 -22.66 -6.88
N VAL A 840 35.07 -22.60 -7.82
CA VAL A 840 35.02 -23.46 -9.01
C VAL A 840 35.01 -22.59 -10.28
N ILE A 841 35.47 -23.20 -11.38
CA ILE A 841 35.40 -22.62 -12.73
C ILE A 841 34.59 -23.57 -13.60
N PRO A 842 33.40 -23.16 -14.11
CA PRO A 842 32.62 -23.96 -15.04
C PRO A 842 33.25 -23.98 -16.44
N ASP A 843 32.81 -24.87 -17.31
CA ASP A 843 33.22 -24.90 -18.71
C ASP A 843 32.43 -23.91 -19.56
N ILE A 844 31.18 -23.64 -19.16
CA ILE A 844 30.27 -22.70 -19.80
C ILE A 844 29.54 -21.90 -18.71
N VAL A 845 29.41 -20.61 -18.92
CA VAL A 845 28.60 -19.69 -18.07
C VAL A 845 27.52 -19.05 -18.93
N THR A 846 26.26 -19.13 -18.48
CA THR A 846 25.14 -18.43 -19.12
C THR A 846 24.78 -17.18 -18.33
N ILE A 847 24.69 -16.03 -19.01
CA ILE A 847 24.50 -14.70 -18.43
C ILE A 847 23.23 -14.11 -19.04
N GLY A 848 22.40 -13.43 -18.24
CA GLY A 848 21.16 -12.82 -18.75
C GLY A 848 20.68 -11.67 -17.87
N LYS A 849 19.38 -11.54 -17.69
CA LYS A 849 18.65 -10.52 -16.90
C LYS A 849 19.43 -9.27 -16.47
N PRO A 850 20.38 -9.34 -15.48
CA PRO A 850 21.11 -8.18 -14.98
C PRO A 850 21.87 -7.41 -16.05
N LEU A 851 22.44 -8.12 -17.05
CA LEU A 851 23.33 -7.53 -18.07
C LEU A 851 22.64 -6.44 -18.91
N GLY A 852 21.33 -6.57 -19.15
CA GLY A 852 20.56 -5.64 -19.95
C GLY A 852 19.81 -4.56 -19.17
N ASN A 853 19.78 -4.64 -17.83
CA ASN A 853 18.96 -3.73 -17.01
C ASN A 853 17.52 -3.57 -17.50
N GLY A 854 16.87 -4.68 -17.88
CA GLY A 854 15.53 -4.71 -18.46
C GLY A 854 15.48 -4.71 -19.99
N HIS A 855 16.58 -4.38 -20.69
CA HIS A 855 16.73 -4.54 -22.12
C HIS A 855 17.09 -6.01 -22.46
N PRO A 856 16.55 -6.59 -23.55
CA PRO A 856 16.91 -7.94 -24.00
C PRO A 856 18.40 -8.05 -24.35
N LEU A 857 19.19 -8.65 -23.47
CA LEU A 857 20.62 -8.91 -23.64
C LEU A 857 21.03 -10.07 -22.76
N ALA A 858 21.78 -11.01 -23.35
CA ALA A 858 22.37 -12.13 -22.66
C ALA A 858 23.68 -12.56 -23.34
N ALA A 859 24.45 -13.40 -22.68
CA ALA A 859 25.72 -13.91 -23.21
C ALA A 859 25.97 -15.34 -22.74
N VAL A 860 26.81 -16.04 -23.47
CA VAL A 860 27.44 -17.31 -23.08
C VAL A 860 28.96 -17.09 -23.09
N ALA A 861 29.59 -17.34 -21.94
CA ALA A 861 31.04 -17.39 -21.85
C ALA A 861 31.47 -18.85 -21.76
N CYS A 862 32.52 -19.21 -22.49
CA CYS A 862 33.03 -20.59 -22.46
C CYS A 862 34.57 -20.64 -22.57
N THR A 863 35.12 -21.84 -22.30
CA THR A 863 36.54 -22.07 -22.49
C THR A 863 36.90 -22.07 -23.96
N GLN A 864 38.17 -21.80 -24.26
CA GLN A 864 38.70 -21.84 -25.62
C GLN A 864 38.44 -23.19 -26.30
N GLU A 865 38.63 -24.30 -25.56
CA GLU A 865 38.39 -25.68 -26.07
C GLU A 865 36.92 -25.88 -26.49
N VAL A 866 35.95 -25.40 -25.69
CA VAL A 866 34.55 -25.50 -26.04
C VAL A 866 34.24 -24.69 -27.28
N ALA A 867 34.77 -23.48 -27.40
CA ALA A 867 34.56 -22.62 -28.55
C ALA A 867 35.15 -23.21 -29.84
N GLU A 868 36.35 -23.75 -29.80
CA GLU A 868 37.01 -24.38 -30.98
C GLU A 868 36.24 -25.61 -31.46
N LYS A 869 35.79 -26.49 -30.55
CA LYS A 869 35.01 -27.67 -30.92
C LYS A 869 33.59 -27.29 -31.43
N PHE A 870 33.03 -26.19 -30.91
CA PHE A 870 31.74 -25.67 -31.41
C PHE A 870 31.85 -25.10 -32.81
N ALA A 871 33.00 -24.54 -33.19
CA ALA A 871 33.30 -24.04 -34.53
C ALA A 871 33.50 -25.19 -35.57
N ASN A 872 32.55 -26.09 -35.67
CA ASN A 872 32.57 -27.31 -36.44
C ASN A 872 32.18 -27.17 -37.93
N GLY A 873 32.07 -25.94 -38.43
CA GLY A 873 31.67 -25.66 -39.85
C GLY A 873 30.20 -25.29 -40.00
N MET A 874 29.35 -25.55 -38.99
CA MET A 874 27.99 -25.04 -38.99
C MET A 874 28.01 -23.59 -38.52
N GLU A 875 27.55 -22.67 -39.38
CA GLU A 875 27.47 -21.25 -39.06
C GLU A 875 26.59 -21.03 -37.81
N TYR A 876 27.09 -20.22 -36.88
CA TYR A 876 26.30 -19.67 -35.80
C TYR A 876 25.96 -18.22 -36.11
N PHE A 877 24.67 -17.92 -36.19
CA PHE A 877 24.15 -16.58 -36.37
C PHE A 877 22.93 -16.33 -35.51
N ASN A 878 22.95 -15.22 -34.76
CA ASN A 878 21.79 -14.69 -34.02
C ASN A 878 21.53 -13.27 -34.50
N THR A 879 20.35 -13.01 -35.11
CA THR A 879 20.05 -11.73 -35.76
C THR A 879 20.21 -10.51 -34.82
N PHE A 880 19.82 -10.65 -33.57
CA PHE A 880 19.83 -9.55 -32.61
C PHE A 880 20.93 -9.69 -31.57
N GLY A 881 21.57 -10.86 -31.43
CA GLY A 881 22.66 -11.09 -30.48
C GLY A 881 23.89 -10.23 -30.84
N GLY A 882 24.40 -9.47 -29.90
CA GLY A 882 25.55 -8.59 -30.06
C GLY A 882 25.31 -7.36 -30.93
N ASN A 883 24.04 -6.89 -31.05
CA ASN A 883 23.75 -5.66 -31.77
C ASN A 883 24.32 -4.44 -31.04
N PRO A 884 24.66 -3.34 -31.75
CA PRO A 884 25.31 -2.17 -31.16
C PRO A 884 24.56 -1.55 -30.00
N VAL A 885 23.22 -1.47 -30.02
CA VAL A 885 22.41 -0.87 -28.96
C VAL A 885 22.46 -1.72 -27.70
N SER A 886 22.24 -3.05 -27.81
CA SER A 886 22.32 -3.94 -26.67
C SER A 886 23.73 -3.94 -26.05
N CYS A 887 24.78 -3.90 -26.88
CA CYS A 887 26.15 -3.84 -26.40
C CYS A 887 26.46 -2.53 -25.66
N ALA A 888 26.04 -1.36 -26.20
CA ALA A 888 26.18 -0.09 -25.51
C ALA A 888 25.47 -0.07 -24.14
N ILE A 889 24.27 -0.64 -24.08
CA ILE A 889 23.48 -0.79 -22.83
C ILE A 889 24.24 -1.67 -21.84
N GLY A 890 24.67 -2.87 -22.25
CA GLY A 890 25.40 -3.80 -21.36
C GLY A 890 26.71 -3.22 -20.83
N THR A 891 27.46 -2.53 -21.66
CA THR A 891 28.67 -1.80 -21.25
C THR A 891 28.35 -0.74 -20.20
N ALA A 892 27.28 0.05 -20.42
CA ALA A 892 26.84 1.04 -19.44
C ALA A 892 26.42 0.41 -18.09
N VAL A 893 25.76 -0.77 -18.12
CA VAL A 893 25.40 -1.49 -16.90
C VAL A 893 26.64 -1.92 -16.13
N LEU A 894 27.61 -2.61 -16.78
CA LEU A 894 28.82 -3.09 -16.12
C LEU A 894 29.65 -1.94 -15.55
N ARG A 895 29.81 -0.86 -16.32
CA ARG A 895 30.50 0.37 -15.85
C ARG A 895 29.80 1.01 -14.66
N THR A 896 28.46 1.05 -14.64
CA THR A 896 27.68 1.56 -13.51
C THR A 896 27.92 0.69 -12.26
N VAL A 897 27.89 -0.63 -12.38
CA VAL A 897 28.18 -1.52 -11.25
C VAL A 897 29.56 -1.22 -10.64
N LYS A 898 30.57 -1.02 -11.50
CA LYS A 898 31.96 -0.74 -11.08
C LYS A 898 32.10 0.68 -10.49
N GLN A 899 31.61 1.71 -11.19
CA GLN A 899 31.76 3.12 -10.81
C GLN A 899 31.00 3.47 -9.53
N ASP A 900 29.77 2.98 -9.40
CA ASP A 900 28.92 3.25 -8.24
C ASP A 900 29.13 2.23 -7.11
N LYS A 901 30.13 1.32 -7.26
CA LYS A 901 30.47 0.29 -6.27
C LYS A 901 29.27 -0.57 -5.83
N LEU A 902 28.40 -0.91 -6.79
CA LEU A 902 27.14 -1.55 -6.47
C LEU A 902 27.30 -3.00 -5.98
N GLN A 903 28.38 -3.69 -6.32
CA GLN A 903 28.71 -4.99 -5.74
C GLN A 903 29.01 -4.87 -4.23
N GLU A 904 29.79 -3.86 -3.82
CA GLU A 904 30.07 -3.57 -2.41
C GLU A 904 28.78 -3.19 -1.66
N ASN A 905 27.92 -2.36 -2.30
CA ASN A 905 26.60 -2.01 -1.76
C ASN A 905 25.75 -3.27 -1.55
N ALA A 906 25.72 -4.19 -2.53
CA ALA A 906 24.97 -5.44 -2.41
C ALA A 906 25.47 -6.32 -1.25
N LEU A 907 26.79 -6.34 -0.98
CA LEU A 907 27.36 -7.02 0.18
C LEU A 907 26.89 -6.37 1.49
N VAL A 908 27.16 -5.07 1.65
CA VAL A 908 26.93 -4.35 2.93
C VAL A 908 25.43 -4.29 3.27
N VAL A 909 24.58 -3.96 2.30
CA VAL A 909 23.13 -3.88 2.51
C VAL A 909 22.53 -5.29 2.66
N GLY A 910 23.03 -6.25 1.92
CA GLY A 910 22.58 -7.64 1.99
C GLY A 910 22.89 -8.28 3.34
N GLU A 911 24.11 -8.10 3.89
CA GLU A 911 24.46 -8.57 5.22
C GLU A 911 23.61 -7.91 6.32
N PHE A 912 23.41 -6.60 6.22
CA PHE A 912 22.52 -5.88 7.13
C PHE A 912 21.10 -6.47 7.07
N LEU A 913 20.50 -6.58 5.87
CA LEU A 913 19.15 -7.08 5.70
C LEU A 913 19.01 -8.54 6.16
N LYS A 914 20.00 -9.40 5.85
CA LYS A 914 20.02 -10.80 6.31
C LYS A 914 20.05 -10.89 7.84
N SER A 915 20.82 -10.01 8.50
CA SER A 915 20.86 -9.92 9.97
C SER A 915 19.51 -9.50 10.57
N GLU A 916 18.87 -8.47 9.98
CA GLU A 916 17.56 -8.02 10.43
C GLU A 916 16.46 -9.10 10.25
N LEU A 917 16.49 -9.82 9.11
CA LEU A 917 15.58 -10.95 8.86
C LEU A 917 15.78 -12.09 9.87
N LYS A 918 17.04 -12.39 10.26
CA LYS A 918 17.34 -13.36 11.31
C LYS A 918 16.80 -12.91 12.67
N SER A 919 16.92 -11.63 12.99
CA SER A 919 16.32 -11.08 14.22
C SER A 919 14.79 -11.19 14.20
N LEU A 920 14.15 -11.00 13.04
CA LEU A 920 12.71 -11.27 12.90
C LEU A 920 12.37 -12.75 13.11
N SER A 921 13.22 -13.69 12.66
CA SER A 921 12.99 -15.12 12.89
C SER A 921 13.08 -15.55 14.35
N GLU A 922 13.82 -14.80 15.17
CA GLU A 922 13.86 -15.00 16.63
C GLU A 922 12.57 -14.50 17.30
N GLU A 923 11.91 -13.46 16.75
CA GLU A 923 10.67 -12.92 17.26
C GLU A 923 9.43 -13.65 16.73
N PHE A 924 9.47 -14.10 15.47
CA PHE A 924 8.34 -14.73 14.76
C PHE A 924 8.70 -16.15 14.31
N SER A 925 8.26 -17.15 15.07
CA SER A 925 8.56 -18.58 14.84
C SER A 925 8.06 -19.14 13.49
N ILE A 926 7.16 -18.44 12.81
CA ILE A 926 6.70 -18.76 11.45
C ILE A 926 7.85 -18.68 10.42
N ILE A 927 8.88 -17.88 10.67
CA ILE A 927 10.08 -17.80 9.83
C ILE A 927 11.03 -18.92 10.24
N GLY A 928 11.08 -19.97 9.43
CA GLY A 928 11.90 -21.15 9.72
C GLY A 928 13.34 -21.01 9.26
N ASP A 929 13.59 -20.32 8.15
CA ASP A 929 14.95 -20.13 7.62
C ASP A 929 15.12 -18.79 6.90
N VAL A 930 16.35 -18.24 6.95
CA VAL A 930 16.78 -17.02 6.25
C VAL A 930 18.10 -17.30 5.54
N ARG A 931 18.11 -17.26 4.22
CA ARG A 931 19.23 -17.68 3.37
C ARG A 931 19.49 -16.76 2.18
N GLY A 932 20.59 -17.02 1.48
CA GLY A 932 21.05 -16.26 0.32
C GLY A 932 22.25 -15.38 0.61
N GLN A 933 22.77 -14.69 -0.43
CA GLN A 933 23.97 -13.88 -0.39
C GLN A 933 23.73 -12.49 -1.00
N GLY A 934 24.31 -11.45 -0.39
CA GLY A 934 24.15 -10.08 -0.88
C GLY A 934 22.67 -9.66 -1.00
N LEU A 935 22.29 -9.10 -2.14
CA LEU A 935 20.90 -8.74 -2.46
C LEU A 935 20.19 -9.84 -3.28
N PHE A 936 20.42 -11.08 -2.88
CA PHE A 936 19.73 -12.28 -3.38
C PHE A 936 19.35 -13.16 -2.19
N LEU A 937 18.29 -12.74 -1.48
CA LEU A 937 17.87 -13.32 -0.22
C LEU A 937 16.48 -13.97 -0.32
N GLY A 938 16.20 -14.84 0.61
CA GLY A 938 14.88 -15.39 0.84
C GLY A 938 14.69 -15.78 2.30
N PHE A 939 13.45 -15.76 2.76
CA PHE A 939 13.06 -16.35 4.04
C PHE A 939 11.86 -17.24 3.87
N GLU A 940 11.85 -18.35 4.59
CA GLU A 940 10.90 -19.44 4.42
C GLU A 940 9.92 -19.53 5.57
N LEU A 941 8.62 -19.62 5.25
CA LEU A 941 7.55 -19.75 6.22
C LEU A 941 7.17 -21.23 6.42
N VAL A 942 7.21 -21.68 7.68
CA VAL A 942 6.85 -23.05 8.08
C VAL A 942 6.11 -23.05 9.41
N ASP A 943 5.36 -24.11 9.67
CA ASP A 943 4.76 -24.35 10.98
C ASP A 943 5.77 -25.02 11.95
N GLY A 944 5.35 -25.26 13.18
CA GLY A 944 6.18 -25.93 14.21
C GLY A 944 6.57 -27.38 13.89
N LYS A 945 6.02 -27.97 12.82
CA LYS A 945 6.35 -29.30 12.30
C LYS A 945 7.11 -29.26 10.99
N MET A 946 7.59 -28.09 10.58
CA MET A 946 8.28 -27.85 9.31
C MET A 946 7.41 -28.02 8.06
N ASN A 947 6.08 -27.99 8.17
CA ASN A 947 5.20 -27.96 7.01
C ASN A 947 5.23 -26.57 6.36
N PRO A 948 5.27 -26.48 5.02
CA PRO A 948 5.34 -25.19 4.31
C PRO A 948 4.02 -24.42 4.42
N LEU A 949 4.11 -23.10 4.57
CA LEU A 949 2.99 -22.19 4.75
C LEU A 949 2.81 -21.26 3.54
N GLY A 950 2.46 -21.82 2.37
CA GLY A 950 2.29 -21.08 1.11
C GLY A 950 1.19 -20.01 1.16
N ASP A 951 0.05 -20.32 1.81
CA ASP A 951 -1.05 -19.35 1.95
C ASP A 951 -0.65 -18.12 2.80
N HIS A 952 0.17 -18.33 3.84
CA HIS A 952 0.71 -17.25 4.67
C HIS A 952 1.71 -16.41 3.88
N ALA A 953 2.52 -17.04 3.03
CA ALA A 953 3.44 -16.32 2.17
C ALA A 953 2.72 -15.48 1.10
N ASP A 954 1.66 -16.02 0.47
CA ASP A 954 0.81 -15.26 -0.45
C ASP A 954 0.12 -14.08 0.26
N TYR A 955 -0.42 -14.32 1.45
CA TYR A 955 -1.00 -13.26 2.28
C TYR A 955 0.02 -12.16 2.56
N LEU A 956 1.20 -12.51 3.08
CA LEU A 956 2.28 -11.58 3.40
C LEU A 956 2.68 -10.74 2.17
N ALA A 957 2.86 -11.36 1.00
CA ALA A 957 3.23 -10.68 -0.23
C ALA A 957 2.16 -9.67 -0.68
N ASN A 958 0.86 -10.04 -0.59
CA ASN A 958 -0.25 -9.14 -0.93
C ASN A 958 -0.37 -8.00 0.08
N ARG A 959 -0.18 -8.25 1.37
CA ARG A 959 -0.18 -7.21 2.41
C ARG A 959 0.99 -6.23 2.26
N MET A 960 2.19 -6.74 1.95
CA MET A 960 3.36 -5.89 1.66
C MET A 960 3.08 -4.96 0.48
N LYS A 961 2.43 -5.46 -0.58
CA LYS A 961 2.00 -4.64 -1.72
C LYS A 961 1.05 -3.51 -1.26
N ASP A 962 0.11 -3.79 -0.35
CA ASP A 962 -0.80 -2.77 0.22
C ASP A 962 -0.04 -1.70 1.02
N HIS A 963 1.14 -2.05 1.54
CA HIS A 963 2.06 -1.13 2.21
C HIS A 963 3.11 -0.49 1.27
N GLY A 964 2.91 -0.60 -0.05
CA GLY A 964 3.80 0.03 -1.04
C GLY A 964 5.12 -0.71 -1.26
N ILE A 965 5.20 -2.01 -0.92
CA ILE A 965 6.40 -2.84 -1.12
C ILE A 965 6.05 -4.06 -1.96
N LEU A 966 6.69 -4.20 -3.11
CA LEU A 966 6.46 -5.34 -4.00
C LEU A 966 7.25 -6.54 -3.52
N MET A 967 6.55 -7.61 -3.15
CA MET A 967 7.12 -8.90 -2.80
C MET A 967 6.48 -10.03 -3.59
N SER A 968 7.11 -11.19 -3.63
CA SER A 968 6.61 -12.37 -4.32
C SER A 968 7.20 -13.63 -3.70
N THR A 969 6.58 -14.76 -3.98
CA THR A 969 6.97 -16.06 -3.45
C THR A 969 7.76 -16.88 -4.45
N ASP A 970 8.59 -17.78 -3.95
CA ASP A 970 9.32 -18.83 -4.66
C ASP A 970 9.27 -20.13 -3.83
N GLY A 971 10.02 -21.13 -4.25
CA GLY A 971 10.09 -22.46 -3.65
C GLY A 971 9.04 -23.43 -4.19
N PRO A 972 9.23 -24.73 -4.03
CA PRO A 972 8.32 -25.77 -4.53
C PRO A 972 6.91 -25.64 -3.94
N ASP A 973 6.80 -25.12 -2.72
CA ASP A 973 5.56 -24.95 -1.97
C ASP A 973 5.07 -23.49 -1.94
N TYR A 974 5.71 -22.60 -2.70
CA TYR A 974 5.41 -21.15 -2.72
C TYR A 974 5.45 -20.47 -1.34
N ASN A 975 6.21 -21.00 -0.40
CA ASN A 975 6.30 -20.56 0.99
C ASN A 975 7.58 -19.76 1.31
N VAL A 976 8.38 -19.44 0.30
CA VAL A 976 9.60 -18.63 0.44
C VAL A 976 9.35 -17.23 -0.11
N LEU A 977 9.51 -16.21 0.72
CA LEU A 977 9.48 -14.81 0.29
C LEU A 977 10.83 -14.45 -0.29
N LYS A 978 10.87 -14.12 -1.59
CA LYS A 978 12.11 -13.75 -2.27
C LYS A 978 12.39 -12.26 -2.19
N ILE A 979 13.65 -11.91 -2.01
CA ILE A 979 14.13 -10.52 -1.96
C ILE A 979 15.31 -10.41 -2.94
N LYS A 980 15.03 -9.85 -4.13
CA LYS A 980 15.97 -9.66 -5.24
C LYS A 980 15.80 -8.25 -5.83
N PRO A 981 15.99 -7.17 -5.04
CA PRO A 981 15.79 -5.80 -5.51
C PRO A 981 16.82 -5.39 -6.57
N PRO A 982 16.65 -4.27 -7.26
CA PRO A 982 17.76 -3.56 -7.90
C PRO A 982 18.93 -3.36 -6.92
N ILE A 983 20.20 -3.53 -7.35
CA ILE A 983 21.35 -3.47 -6.43
C ILE A 983 21.72 -2.06 -5.96
N VAL A 984 20.95 -1.05 -6.37
CA VAL A 984 20.94 0.31 -5.81
C VAL A 984 20.11 0.43 -4.52
N PHE A 985 19.53 -0.66 -4.05
CA PHE A 985 18.75 -0.75 -2.81
C PHE A 985 19.60 -0.32 -1.62
N THR A 986 19.04 0.52 -0.73
CA THR A 986 19.79 1.14 0.36
C THR A 986 19.50 0.50 1.72
N LYS A 987 20.27 0.86 2.76
CA LYS A 987 19.94 0.44 4.15
C LYS A 987 18.62 1.03 4.64
N GLU A 988 18.25 2.23 4.20
CA GLU A 988 16.97 2.86 4.53
C GLU A 988 15.81 2.06 3.94
N ASN A 989 15.96 1.59 2.69
CA ASN A 989 14.99 0.69 2.07
C ASN A 989 14.87 -0.65 2.82
N ALA A 990 16.02 -1.19 3.28
CA ALA A 990 16.02 -2.40 4.10
C ALA A 990 15.28 -2.19 5.44
N LYS A 991 15.49 -1.06 6.11
CA LYS A 991 14.76 -0.70 7.34
C LYS A 991 13.25 -0.54 7.09
N GLU A 992 12.87 0.09 5.98
CA GLU A 992 11.47 0.24 5.58
C GLU A 992 10.83 -1.15 5.34
N LEU A 993 11.50 -2.03 4.61
CA LEU A 993 11.07 -3.42 4.38
C LEU A 993 10.85 -4.16 5.70
N ILE A 994 11.84 -4.13 6.61
CA ILE A 994 11.77 -4.80 7.92
C ILE A 994 10.64 -4.23 8.78
N PHE A 995 10.45 -2.92 8.80
CA PHE A 995 9.37 -2.26 9.55
C PHE A 995 7.98 -2.81 9.15
N TYR A 996 7.70 -2.89 7.85
CA TYR A 996 6.41 -3.40 7.39
C TYR A 996 6.29 -4.92 7.52
N LEU A 997 7.38 -5.68 7.31
CA LEU A 997 7.40 -7.13 7.59
C LEU A 997 7.02 -7.41 9.04
N LYS A 998 7.65 -6.75 10.00
CA LYS A 998 7.35 -6.91 11.43
C LYS A 998 5.89 -6.61 11.75
N ARG A 999 5.34 -5.55 11.16
CA ARG A 999 3.94 -5.16 11.34
C ARG A 999 2.98 -6.23 10.82
N ILE A 1000 3.22 -6.77 9.63
CA ILE A 1000 2.34 -7.76 9.00
C ILE A 1000 2.49 -9.13 9.65
N LEU A 1001 3.71 -9.54 10.04
CA LEU A 1001 3.94 -10.78 10.80
C LEU A 1001 3.20 -10.80 12.14
N ALA A 1002 2.89 -9.63 12.70
CA ALA A 1002 2.08 -9.49 13.89
C ALA A 1002 0.56 -9.50 13.63
N GLU A 1003 0.09 -9.58 12.38
CA GLU A 1003 -1.33 -9.69 12.02
C GLU A 1003 -1.90 -11.08 12.41
N ASP A 1004 -3.20 -11.15 12.68
CA ASP A 1004 -3.83 -12.35 13.22
C ASP A 1004 -3.66 -13.58 12.32
N PHE A 1005 -3.81 -13.43 11.01
CA PHE A 1005 -3.63 -14.53 10.07
C PHE A 1005 -2.21 -15.13 10.16
N MET A 1006 -1.21 -14.30 10.41
CA MET A 1006 0.18 -14.75 10.50
C MET A 1006 0.51 -15.47 11.82
N LYS A 1007 -0.38 -15.43 12.82
CA LYS A 1007 -0.20 -16.08 14.13
C LYS A 1007 -0.88 -17.45 14.23
N TYR A 1008 -1.88 -17.72 13.40
CA TYR A 1008 -2.71 -18.93 13.45
C TYR A 1008 -2.33 -19.87 12.30
N TYR A 1009 -1.40 -20.77 12.54
CA TYR A 1009 -0.91 -21.76 11.57
C TYR A 1009 -0.66 -23.13 12.21
#